data_95dfccea4c40ffee3dacffce4528f60f
#
_entry.id   95dfccea4c40ffee3dacffce4528f60f
#
_cell.length_a   1.000
_cell.length_b   1.000
_cell.length_c   1.000
_cell.angle_alpha   90.00
_cell.angle_beta   90.00
_cell.angle_gamma   90.00
#
_symmetry.space_group_name_H-M   'P 1'
#
loop_
_entity.id
_entity.type
_entity.pdbx_description
1 polymer ?
#
loop_
_entity_poly.entity_id
_entity_poly.type
_entity_poly.pdbx_seq_one_letter_code
_entity_poly.pdbx_strand_id
1 'polypeptide(L)'
;MLGIGTKLLNLILSGKLRCKHANSRAVAPLIFLFLILVPAFSYGQTKRVVAIQCDGLPYDLVDRFVRERDPRTGKSQLPWFDYIFYQRGTRLANFYVRGTSLSSPSWSLLTTGQHLQIKGNVEFDRYTLQTYDYLNFVPFYVQATIGRRIDMQGVEVLDSLGLPQLPDAFPRNETYSSFSLFQRGARYMTFGKALENRFKKAPKELFDEWTMSGMGLRDSVPDQLLREFLQGINDPDRRYLEFVTTDFDHFAHHNNDREAHLLALKTLDGMLGQIWTAIQKSPHADETTLIVVSDHGFNTDERVYSQGFNLVKLLGSAAGGGHHVITKRRLLVDYAIKGINPFVQEITTTSNDSYYLKKQSTDYPTAMLDFDGNERATLQFRDSDLNLLHIILKELQLPMVATPIRKALTDELFRTLDARRAAWGQNLDQINEELGALRRAIERQRLLCEAQPKKFTKEDTAAGRDDAAKRICVWQDIWIGQDQSYSQYARIVSNLLALRKENFNPEKLKLDDLIPRRSMGEHNTIHQLQNYVAGIAPGGLVLRDDGSLDMNKSFVYIDYFSLLHNQTVRNNVQVGVGNRPVDLLAVRLPAELVKPLISETEISPEVVWVSTGPEEQALILSREDTRGQLSFRYLPVSHLTQDEAGQLHFESATWHAGLPLQILEDPQLQVPTENRIAWLSAWHTDLEWLHALHQTRYSNGLIGLHEQLALHSVGRLVVDEPGISADERLLRRLLRRQRENIESDMLVIANDHWNFDVRGFNPGGNHGSFFRISTHSTLMLAGGEKTMIPRAAVVQEPYDSLSFVPTVLALTGNLRDDNNPNPILWDKGFRHFPGRQIREVLAPAEKPANQKFAVPGATATH
;
A
#
# COMPACT_ATOMS: atom_id res chain seq x y z
N MET A 1 -25.88 29.70 -19.40
CA MET A 1 -25.56 30.35 -20.68
C MET A 1 -24.75 29.49 -21.68
N LEU A 2 -24.03 28.49 -21.24
CA LEU A 2 -23.28 27.54 -22.11
C LEU A 2 -24.15 26.67 -23.02
N GLY A 3 -25.37 26.35 -22.63
CA GLY A 3 -26.28 25.50 -23.44
C GLY A 3 -26.87 26.14 -24.70
N ILE A 4 -26.83 27.47 -24.84
CA ILE A 4 -27.37 28.19 -25.99
C ILE A 4 -26.31 28.37 -27.09
N GLY A 5 -25.04 28.51 -26.70
CA GLY A 5 -23.90 28.65 -27.62
C GLY A 5 -23.65 27.38 -28.44
N THR A 6 -23.74 26.22 -27.83
CA THR A 6 -23.50 24.93 -28.51
C THR A 6 -24.62 24.57 -29.49
N LYS A 7 -25.87 24.97 -29.22
CA LYS A 7 -26.97 24.77 -30.16
C LYS A 7 -26.88 25.73 -31.38
N LEU A 8 -26.38 26.92 -31.15
CA LEU A 8 -26.19 27.89 -32.27
C LEU A 8 -25.01 27.49 -33.18
N LEU A 9 -23.93 26.97 -32.60
CA LEU A 9 -22.76 26.48 -33.33
C LEU A 9 -23.09 25.24 -34.18
N ASN A 10 -23.88 24.33 -33.65
CA ASN A 10 -24.34 23.15 -34.38
C ASN A 10 -25.36 23.48 -35.49
N LEU A 11 -26.13 24.57 -35.36
CA LEU A 11 -27.03 25.08 -36.41
C LEU A 11 -26.29 25.73 -37.54
N ILE A 12 -25.18 26.42 -37.27
CA ILE A 12 -24.29 27.05 -38.26
C ILE A 12 -23.48 26.00 -39.02
N LEU A 13 -22.94 25.02 -38.34
CA LEU A 13 -22.14 23.93 -38.93
C LEU A 13 -23.00 22.91 -39.71
N SER A 14 -24.30 22.79 -39.44
CA SER A 14 -25.21 21.89 -40.17
C SER A 14 -25.78 22.45 -41.49
N GLY A 15 -25.40 23.64 -41.87
CA GLY A 15 -25.83 24.23 -43.15
C GLY A 15 -27.34 24.50 -43.33
N LYS A 16 -28.11 24.43 -42.22
CA LYS A 16 -29.57 24.57 -42.25
C LYS A 16 -30.10 26.03 -42.19
N LEU A 17 -29.21 27.02 -42.03
CA LEU A 17 -29.59 28.43 -42.12
C LEU A 17 -29.26 28.98 -43.52
N ARG A 18 -30.19 28.87 -44.42
CA ARG A 18 -30.18 29.67 -45.67
C ARG A 18 -30.66 31.09 -45.35
N CYS A 19 -29.73 31.99 -45.07
CA CYS A 19 -30.04 33.42 -45.04
C CYS A 19 -30.21 33.93 -46.46
N LYS A 20 -31.46 34.20 -46.82
CA LYS A 20 -31.75 35.08 -48.00
C LYS A 20 -31.58 36.54 -47.54
N HIS A 21 -30.61 37.23 -48.14
CA HIS A 21 -30.37 38.66 -48.04
C HIS A 21 -30.05 39.26 -46.67
N ALA A 22 -28.79 39.16 -46.26
CA ALA A 22 -28.16 40.11 -45.33
C ALA A 22 -26.73 40.39 -45.82
N ASN A 23 -26.33 41.66 -45.88
CA ASN A 23 -25.03 42.14 -46.32
C ASN A 23 -23.89 41.46 -45.61
N SER A 24 -23.09 40.66 -46.29
CA SER A 24 -21.98 39.83 -45.75
C SER A 24 -20.83 40.63 -45.09
N ARG A 25 -20.86 41.94 -45.10
CA ARG A 25 -19.83 42.81 -44.51
C ARG A 25 -20.04 43.14 -43.06
N ALA A 26 -21.21 42.90 -42.47
CA ALA A 26 -21.48 43.19 -41.07
C ALA A 26 -21.35 41.96 -40.13
N VAL A 27 -21.38 40.73 -40.64
CA VAL A 27 -21.33 39.50 -39.85
C VAL A 27 -19.89 39.08 -39.49
N ALA A 28 -18.95 39.36 -40.40
CA ALA A 28 -17.53 39.04 -40.17
C ALA A 28 -16.91 39.78 -38.96
N PRO A 29 -17.17 41.11 -38.77
CA PRO A 29 -16.62 41.78 -37.58
C PRO A 29 -17.32 41.39 -36.27
N LEU A 30 -18.58 40.92 -36.28
CA LEU A 30 -19.27 40.47 -35.09
C LEU A 30 -18.75 39.09 -34.61
N ILE A 31 -18.42 38.19 -35.52
CA ILE A 31 -17.78 36.89 -35.17
C ILE A 31 -16.37 37.12 -34.69
N PHE A 32 -15.63 38.06 -35.29
CA PHE A 32 -14.27 38.40 -34.83
C PHE A 32 -14.30 39.13 -33.48
N LEU A 33 -15.31 39.99 -33.23
CA LEU A 33 -15.48 40.65 -31.93
C LEU A 33 -15.91 39.64 -30.83
N PHE A 34 -16.69 38.59 -31.17
CA PHE A 34 -17.09 37.53 -30.24
C PHE A 34 -15.92 36.58 -29.92
N LEU A 35 -15.02 36.36 -30.89
CA LEU A 35 -13.78 35.60 -30.67
C LEU A 35 -12.74 36.37 -29.84
N ILE A 36 -12.79 37.71 -29.86
CA ILE A 36 -11.91 38.58 -29.06
C ILE A 36 -12.46 38.78 -27.63
N LEU A 37 -13.79 38.64 -27.44
CA LEU A 37 -14.48 38.85 -26.17
C LEU A 37 -14.73 37.56 -25.37
N VAL A 38 -14.33 36.38 -25.89
CA VAL A 38 -14.18 35.20 -25.02
C VAL A 38 -12.96 35.49 -24.17
N PRO A 39 -13.10 35.78 -22.85
CA PRO A 39 -11.92 35.88 -22.01
C PRO A 39 -11.22 34.52 -22.16
N ALA A 40 -10.05 34.54 -22.77
CA ALA A 40 -9.13 33.45 -22.63
C ALA A 40 -8.89 33.33 -21.10
N PHE A 41 -9.66 32.47 -20.46
CA PHE A 41 -9.31 32.05 -19.13
C PHE A 41 -7.90 31.47 -19.25
N SER A 42 -6.92 32.26 -18.88
CA SER A 42 -5.54 31.89 -18.83
C SER A 42 -5.45 30.92 -17.67
N TYR A 43 -5.68 29.63 -17.95
CA TYR A 43 -5.30 28.59 -16.99
C TYR A 43 -3.82 28.75 -16.76
N GLY A 44 -3.43 28.79 -15.49
CA GLY A 44 -2.02 28.78 -15.11
C GLY A 44 -1.31 27.64 -15.84
N GLN A 45 -0.21 27.93 -16.50
CA GLN A 45 0.55 26.93 -17.23
C GLN A 45 1.78 26.52 -16.42
N THR A 46 1.63 25.45 -15.64
CA THR A 46 2.79 24.73 -15.17
C THR A 46 3.36 23.93 -16.34
N LYS A 47 4.49 24.35 -16.88
CA LYS A 47 5.18 23.59 -17.92
C LYS A 47 6.18 22.61 -17.33
N ARG A 48 6.61 22.86 -16.11
CA ARG A 48 7.62 22.08 -15.41
C ARG A 48 7.21 21.79 -13.98
N VAL A 49 7.33 20.54 -13.59
CA VAL A 49 7.12 20.09 -12.21
C VAL A 49 8.43 19.62 -11.62
N VAL A 50 8.73 20.12 -10.43
CA VAL A 50 9.81 19.65 -9.54
C VAL A 50 9.15 19.08 -8.30
N ALA A 51 9.12 17.76 -8.16
CA ALA A 51 8.50 17.06 -7.05
C ALA A 51 9.56 16.57 -6.07
N ILE A 52 9.44 16.97 -4.81
CA ILE A 52 10.23 16.46 -3.71
C ILE A 52 9.35 15.50 -2.94
N GLN A 53 9.70 14.24 -3.01
CA GLN A 53 9.00 13.14 -2.35
C GLN A 53 9.74 12.87 -1.04
N CYS A 54 9.09 13.14 0.08
CA CYS A 54 9.66 12.96 1.42
C CYS A 54 8.98 11.78 2.11
N ASP A 55 9.74 10.77 2.46
CA ASP A 55 9.24 9.63 3.24
C ASP A 55 8.91 10.07 4.66
N GLY A 56 7.73 9.69 5.13
CA GLY A 56 7.31 9.84 6.54
C GLY A 56 7.21 11.26 7.09
N LEU A 57 7.00 12.30 6.27
CA LEU A 57 7.02 13.69 6.70
C LEU A 57 5.66 14.19 7.25
N PRO A 58 5.46 14.28 8.58
CA PRO A 58 4.18 14.67 9.16
C PRO A 58 3.91 16.16 9.05
N TYR A 59 2.72 16.53 8.58
CA TYR A 59 2.31 17.91 8.44
C TYR A 59 2.34 18.68 9.77
N ASP A 60 1.79 18.10 10.83
CA ASP A 60 1.69 18.76 12.13
C ASP A 60 3.06 19.13 12.70
N LEU A 61 4.07 18.30 12.47
CA LEU A 61 5.43 18.55 12.94
C LEU A 61 6.10 19.67 12.14
N VAL A 62 5.92 19.66 10.81
CA VAL A 62 6.43 20.73 9.94
C VAL A 62 5.75 22.06 10.29
N ASP A 63 4.40 22.11 10.41
CA ASP A 63 3.66 23.32 10.76
C ASP A 63 4.08 23.88 12.10
N ARG A 64 4.28 23.01 13.10
CA ARG A 64 4.78 23.43 14.42
C ARG A 64 6.14 24.14 14.32
N PHE A 65 7.13 23.53 13.70
CA PHE A 65 8.47 24.10 13.62
C PHE A 65 8.58 25.31 12.68
N VAL A 66 7.74 25.39 11.65
CA VAL A 66 7.63 26.62 10.87
C VAL A 66 7.11 27.79 11.70
N ARG A 67 6.14 27.55 12.58
CA ARG A 67 5.55 28.59 13.46
C ARG A 67 6.44 28.93 14.66
N GLU A 68 7.22 28.00 15.15
CA GLU A 68 8.18 28.24 16.21
C GLU A 68 9.29 29.19 15.73
N ARG A 69 9.60 30.16 16.54
CA ARG A 69 10.62 31.16 16.24
C ARG A 69 11.89 30.89 17.04
N ASP A 70 13.02 30.93 16.37
CA ASP A 70 14.32 30.89 17.02
C ASP A 70 14.45 32.09 17.97
N PRO A 71 14.71 31.86 19.26
CA PRO A 71 14.75 32.96 20.25
C PRO A 71 15.81 34.03 20.00
N ARG A 72 16.90 33.68 19.27
CA ARG A 72 18.03 34.57 19.00
C ARG A 72 17.79 35.42 17.77
N THR A 73 17.17 34.85 16.74
CA THR A 73 17.03 35.49 15.42
C THR A 73 15.60 35.97 15.13
N GLY A 74 14.61 35.49 15.88
CA GLY A 74 13.19 35.75 15.64
C GLY A 74 12.64 35.11 14.36
N LYS A 75 13.48 34.37 13.64
CA LYS A 75 13.11 33.67 12.38
C LYS A 75 12.47 32.31 12.70
N SER A 76 11.73 31.78 11.73
CA SER A 76 11.22 30.38 11.77
C SER A 76 12.35 29.39 12.01
N GLN A 77 12.07 28.29 12.71
CA GLN A 77 13.01 27.17 12.84
C GLN A 77 13.27 26.50 11.49
N LEU A 78 12.30 26.62 10.53
CA LEU A 78 12.39 26.10 9.15
C LEU A 78 12.18 27.27 8.17
N PRO A 79 13.19 28.14 7.97
CA PRO A 79 13.03 29.39 7.25
C PRO A 79 12.73 29.23 5.76
N TRP A 80 13.16 28.13 5.12
CA TRP A 80 12.86 27.88 3.70
C TRP A 80 11.46 27.32 3.50
N PHE A 81 10.96 26.43 4.36
CA PHE A 81 9.54 26.05 4.37
C PHE A 81 8.65 27.27 4.55
N ASP A 82 8.97 28.13 5.55
CA ASP A 82 8.23 29.37 5.80
C ASP A 82 8.22 30.26 4.55
N TYR A 83 9.38 30.53 3.96
CA TYR A 83 9.50 31.40 2.80
C TYR A 83 8.82 30.84 1.55
N ILE A 84 9.03 29.56 1.24
CA ILE A 84 8.56 28.94 -0.01
C ILE A 84 7.05 28.68 0.04
N PHE A 85 6.57 28.01 1.11
CA PHE A 85 5.22 27.47 1.14
C PHE A 85 4.24 28.32 1.97
N TYR A 86 4.69 28.94 3.04
CA TYR A 86 3.81 29.74 3.90
C TYR A 86 3.64 31.17 3.39
N GLN A 87 4.67 31.74 2.76
CA GLN A 87 4.62 33.10 2.24
C GLN A 87 4.38 33.18 0.74
N ARG A 88 4.87 32.20 -0.06
CA ARG A 88 4.84 32.24 -1.53
C ARG A 88 4.09 31.11 -2.19
N GLY A 89 3.63 30.12 -1.43
CA GLY A 89 2.97 28.93 -1.94
C GLY A 89 1.63 28.66 -1.28
N THR A 90 1.15 27.47 -1.49
CA THR A 90 -0.07 26.91 -0.92
C THR A 90 0.29 25.65 -0.14
N ARG A 91 -0.28 25.49 1.04
CA ARG A 91 -0.19 24.27 1.83
C ARG A 91 -1.56 23.67 2.07
N LEU A 92 -1.65 22.35 2.08
CA LEU A 92 -2.84 21.65 2.49
C LEU A 92 -2.75 21.38 3.98
N ALA A 93 -3.71 21.91 4.74
CA ALA A 93 -3.77 21.67 6.18
C ALA A 93 -4.31 20.29 6.52
N ASN A 94 -4.96 19.62 5.58
CA ASN A 94 -5.66 18.35 5.76
C ASN A 94 -5.42 17.43 4.56
N PHE A 95 -4.21 16.85 4.50
CA PHE A 95 -3.86 15.85 3.49
C PHE A 95 -3.54 14.52 4.18
N TYR A 96 -4.22 13.45 3.77
CA TYR A 96 -4.19 12.17 4.48
C TYR A 96 -3.82 10.99 3.56
N VAL A 97 -3.22 9.98 4.14
CA VAL A 97 -3.04 8.69 3.46
C VAL A 97 -4.40 7.99 3.29
N ARG A 98 -4.61 7.40 2.12
CA ARG A 98 -5.78 6.56 1.85
C ARG A 98 -5.43 5.09 2.02
N GLY A 99 -5.23 4.61 3.19
CA GLY A 99 -4.83 3.25 3.52
C GLY A 99 -4.02 3.24 4.80
N THR A 100 -3.24 2.19 4.99
CA THR A 100 -2.25 2.16 6.06
C THR A 100 -1.08 3.11 5.73
N SER A 101 -0.52 3.73 6.74
CA SER A 101 0.63 4.63 6.61
C SER A 101 1.93 3.85 6.40
N LEU A 102 2.07 3.21 5.24
CA LEU A 102 3.24 2.42 4.83
C LEU A 102 3.82 2.94 3.52
N SER A 103 5.14 2.95 3.41
CA SER A 103 5.84 3.54 2.27
C SER A 103 5.42 2.93 0.93
N SER A 104 5.56 1.61 0.71
CA SER A 104 5.24 1.02 -0.60
C SER A 104 3.76 1.16 -1.00
N PRO A 105 2.77 0.88 -0.14
CA PRO A 105 1.38 1.16 -0.43
C PRO A 105 1.13 2.63 -0.77
N SER A 106 1.60 3.55 0.07
CA SER A 106 1.35 4.98 -0.10
C SER A 106 2.02 5.55 -1.35
N TRP A 107 3.26 5.16 -1.63
CA TRP A 107 3.92 5.53 -2.89
C TRP A 107 3.21 4.97 -4.11
N SER A 108 2.60 3.76 -4.03
CA SER A 108 1.81 3.23 -5.13
C SER A 108 0.59 4.10 -5.45
N LEU A 109 -0.08 4.63 -4.42
CA LEU A 109 -1.17 5.60 -4.57
C LEU A 109 -0.69 6.91 -5.21
N LEU A 110 0.41 7.48 -4.67
CA LEU A 110 0.97 8.75 -5.14
C LEU A 110 1.58 8.68 -6.54
N THR A 111 1.97 7.51 -7.01
CA THR A 111 2.55 7.37 -8.35
C THR A 111 1.52 6.99 -9.41
N THR A 112 0.45 6.27 -9.04
CA THR A 112 -0.60 5.82 -9.97
C THR A 112 -1.86 6.66 -9.95
N GLY A 113 -2.21 7.27 -8.80
CA GLY A 113 -3.49 7.94 -8.57
C GLY A 113 -4.68 6.99 -8.64
N GLN A 114 -4.46 5.69 -8.45
CA GLN A 114 -5.48 4.65 -8.51
C GLN A 114 -5.61 3.96 -7.14
N HIS A 115 -6.72 3.25 -6.92
CA HIS A 115 -6.95 2.47 -5.70
C HIS A 115 -5.79 1.52 -5.38
N LEU A 116 -5.62 1.24 -4.10
CA LEU A 116 -4.49 0.51 -3.54
C LEU A 116 -4.36 -0.90 -4.10
N GLN A 117 -3.24 -1.18 -4.77
CA GLN A 117 -2.93 -2.49 -5.33
C GLN A 117 -1.82 -3.20 -4.54
N ILE A 118 -0.87 -2.44 -4.01
CA ILE A 118 0.20 -2.95 -3.15
C ILE A 118 -0.24 -2.71 -1.70
N LYS A 119 -0.43 -3.79 -0.94
CA LYS A 119 -1.07 -3.74 0.38
C LYS A 119 -0.08 -3.66 1.56
N GLY A 120 1.21 -3.89 1.31
CA GLY A 120 2.25 -3.87 2.33
C GLY A 120 3.61 -3.54 1.77
N ASN A 121 4.58 -3.22 2.64
CA ASN A 121 5.98 -3.15 2.25
C ASN A 121 6.51 -4.54 1.90
N VAL A 122 5.90 -5.57 2.50
CA VAL A 122 6.14 -6.98 2.22
C VAL A 122 4.81 -7.68 1.99
N GLU A 123 4.77 -8.48 0.95
CA GLU A 123 3.62 -9.33 0.63
C GLU A 123 4.09 -10.79 0.49
N PHE A 124 3.28 -11.71 0.96
CA PHE A 124 3.55 -13.15 0.85
C PHE A 124 2.50 -13.82 -0.02
N ASP A 125 2.94 -14.44 -1.09
CA ASP A 125 2.05 -15.32 -1.87
C ASP A 125 1.88 -16.66 -1.13
N ARG A 126 0.68 -16.88 -0.59
CA ARG A 126 0.36 -18.09 0.20
C ARG A 126 0.43 -19.38 -0.60
N TYR A 127 0.37 -19.31 -1.90
CA TYR A 127 0.40 -20.46 -2.80
C TYR A 127 1.83 -20.82 -3.24
N THR A 128 2.59 -19.83 -3.72
CA THR A 128 3.95 -20.04 -4.23
C THR A 128 5.01 -19.91 -3.16
N LEU A 129 4.71 -19.25 -2.04
CA LEU A 129 5.62 -18.88 -0.97
C LEU A 129 6.62 -17.80 -1.33
N GLN A 130 6.41 -17.16 -2.43
CA GLN A 130 7.22 -16.04 -2.82
C GLN A 130 6.98 -14.88 -1.86
N THR A 131 8.05 -14.24 -1.45
CA THR A 131 8.01 -13.01 -0.67
C THR A 131 8.33 -11.86 -1.61
N TYR A 132 7.42 -10.90 -1.69
CA TYR A 132 7.63 -9.64 -2.40
C TYR A 132 8.04 -8.59 -1.37
N ASP A 133 9.30 -8.20 -1.37
CA ASP A 133 9.84 -7.15 -0.50
C ASP A 133 10.14 -5.91 -1.34
N TYR A 134 9.25 -4.95 -1.31
CA TYR A 134 9.31 -3.77 -2.16
C TYR A 134 10.32 -2.72 -1.68
N LEU A 135 10.81 -2.82 -0.44
CA LEU A 135 11.83 -1.94 0.12
C LEU A 135 13.25 -2.51 0.04
N ASN A 136 13.43 -3.68 -0.57
CA ASN A 136 14.72 -4.34 -0.65
C ASN A 136 15.51 -3.91 -1.89
N PHE A 137 16.13 -2.73 -1.82
CA PHE A 137 16.82 -2.13 -2.97
C PHE A 137 18.13 -2.77 -3.34
N VAL A 138 18.89 -3.30 -2.39
CA VAL A 138 20.26 -3.79 -2.64
C VAL A 138 20.27 -5.07 -3.47
N PRO A 139 19.50 -6.10 -3.15
CA PRO A 139 19.37 -7.25 -4.04
C PRO A 139 18.88 -6.87 -5.44
N PHE A 140 17.98 -5.90 -5.54
CA PHE A 140 17.49 -5.38 -6.81
C PHE A 140 18.64 -4.84 -7.69
N TYR A 141 19.49 -3.97 -7.16
CA TYR A 141 20.61 -3.43 -7.93
C TYR A 141 21.66 -4.49 -8.27
N VAL A 142 21.93 -5.42 -7.36
CA VAL A 142 22.86 -6.55 -7.62
C VAL A 142 22.27 -7.47 -8.70
N GLN A 143 21.01 -7.81 -8.63
CA GLN A 143 20.34 -8.65 -9.62
C GLN A 143 20.26 -7.97 -10.99
N ALA A 144 19.95 -6.67 -11.02
CA ALA A 144 19.93 -5.90 -12.26
C ALA A 144 21.33 -5.84 -12.92
N THR A 145 22.40 -5.83 -12.11
CA THR A 145 23.79 -5.84 -12.59
C THR A 145 24.20 -7.21 -13.13
N ILE A 146 23.71 -8.29 -12.53
CA ILE A 146 23.99 -9.68 -12.94
C ILE A 146 23.11 -10.09 -14.14
N GLY A 147 22.07 -9.32 -14.46
CA GLY A 147 21.15 -9.59 -15.57
C GLY A 147 20.14 -10.69 -15.30
N ARG A 148 19.93 -11.09 -14.04
CA ARG A 148 18.89 -12.03 -13.63
C ARG A 148 18.03 -11.39 -12.53
N ARG A 149 16.73 -11.34 -12.77
CA ARG A 149 15.71 -11.00 -11.77
C ARG A 149 14.93 -12.24 -11.39
N ILE A 150 14.95 -12.57 -10.13
CA ILE A 150 14.20 -13.71 -9.59
C ILE A 150 12.91 -13.23 -8.94
N ASP A 151 12.88 -11.99 -8.43
CA ASP A 151 11.77 -11.43 -7.66
C ASP A 151 11.01 -10.37 -8.46
N MET A 152 9.68 -10.37 -8.32
CA MET A 152 8.82 -9.32 -8.85
C MET A 152 8.96 -8.07 -7.97
N GLN A 153 9.20 -6.94 -8.61
CA GLN A 153 9.28 -5.64 -7.94
C GLN A 153 7.94 -4.92 -8.04
N GLY A 154 7.76 -3.86 -7.27
CA GLY A 154 6.53 -3.08 -7.31
C GLY A 154 6.17 -2.57 -8.71
N VAL A 155 7.16 -2.22 -9.52
CA VAL A 155 6.92 -1.81 -10.92
C VAL A 155 6.32 -2.92 -11.78
N GLU A 156 6.78 -4.16 -11.64
CA GLU A 156 6.22 -5.29 -12.38
C GLU A 156 4.81 -5.63 -11.89
N VAL A 157 4.54 -5.47 -10.59
CA VAL A 157 3.17 -5.60 -10.06
C VAL A 157 2.26 -4.58 -10.71
N LEU A 158 2.61 -3.30 -10.70
CA LEU A 158 1.80 -2.24 -11.31
C LEU A 158 1.64 -2.42 -12.83
N ASP A 159 2.70 -2.87 -13.51
CA ASP A 159 2.65 -3.21 -14.94
C ASP A 159 1.70 -4.37 -15.23
N SER A 160 1.75 -5.43 -14.42
CA SER A 160 0.86 -6.59 -14.58
C SER A 160 -0.62 -6.21 -14.45
N LEU A 161 -0.88 -5.17 -13.67
CA LEU A 161 -2.22 -4.63 -13.45
C LEU A 161 -2.61 -3.53 -14.47
N GLY A 162 -1.72 -3.22 -15.40
CA GLY A 162 -1.94 -2.21 -16.43
C GLY A 162 -2.01 -0.78 -15.89
N LEU A 163 -1.31 -0.48 -14.79
CA LEU A 163 -1.31 0.82 -14.12
C LEU A 163 -0.08 1.65 -14.51
N PRO A 164 -0.25 2.71 -15.33
CA PRO A 164 0.82 3.65 -15.61
C PRO A 164 1.14 4.50 -14.38
N GLN A 165 2.37 4.97 -14.32
CA GLN A 165 2.85 5.84 -13.24
C GLN A 165 2.93 7.29 -13.70
N LEU A 166 2.92 8.24 -12.77
CA LEU A 166 2.95 9.67 -13.06
C LEU A 166 4.07 10.09 -14.05
N PRO A 167 5.33 9.61 -13.94
CA PRO A 167 6.36 9.93 -14.95
C PRO A 167 6.02 9.47 -16.36
N ASP A 168 5.19 8.43 -16.53
CA ASP A 168 4.78 7.95 -17.86
C ASP A 168 3.90 8.96 -18.63
N ALA A 169 3.31 9.92 -17.90
CA ALA A 169 2.52 10.99 -18.52
C ALA A 169 3.39 11.92 -19.37
N PHE A 170 4.67 12.03 -19.06
CA PHE A 170 5.63 12.90 -19.72
C PHE A 170 6.47 12.12 -20.75
N PRO A 171 7.02 12.78 -21.79
CA PRO A 171 8.03 12.15 -22.62
C PRO A 171 9.23 11.72 -21.79
N ARG A 172 9.70 10.47 -22.00
CA ARG A 172 10.79 9.91 -21.20
C ARG A 172 12.08 10.77 -21.23
N ASN A 173 12.37 11.38 -22.39
CA ASN A 173 13.54 12.27 -22.53
C ASN A 173 13.39 13.59 -21.77
N GLU A 174 12.23 13.90 -21.26
CA GLU A 174 11.92 15.10 -20.48
C GLU A 174 11.76 14.81 -18.98
N THR A 175 12.03 13.58 -18.56
CA THR A 175 11.91 13.16 -17.17
C THR A 175 13.26 12.91 -16.51
N TYR A 176 13.31 13.14 -15.20
CA TYR A 176 14.47 12.84 -14.35
C TYR A 176 13.97 12.31 -12.99
N SER A 177 14.60 11.27 -12.46
CA SER A 177 14.40 10.82 -11.08
C SER A 177 15.75 10.58 -10.40
N SER A 178 15.89 11.05 -9.17
CA SER A 178 17.06 10.70 -8.35
C SER A 178 17.00 9.25 -7.91
N PHE A 179 15.80 8.82 -7.53
CA PHE A 179 15.47 7.49 -7.02
C PHE A 179 13.96 7.27 -7.17
N SER A 180 13.51 6.03 -7.28
CA SER A 180 12.09 5.67 -7.22
C SER A 180 11.95 4.26 -6.70
N LEU A 181 10.95 4.01 -5.86
CA LEU A 181 10.56 2.66 -5.45
C LEU A 181 10.07 1.84 -6.65
N PHE A 182 9.43 2.51 -7.60
CA PHE A 182 8.87 1.89 -8.80
C PHE A 182 9.64 2.40 -10.03
N GLN A 183 10.76 1.78 -10.32
CA GLN A 183 11.79 2.24 -11.26
C GLN A 183 11.34 2.24 -12.73
N ARG A 184 10.39 3.12 -13.08
CA ARG A 184 9.93 3.30 -14.45
C ARG A 184 9.62 4.76 -14.74
N GLY A 185 9.60 5.10 -16.03
CA GLY A 185 9.14 6.39 -16.53
C GLY A 185 10.23 7.44 -16.65
N ALA A 186 11.19 7.51 -15.75
CA ALA A 186 12.26 8.52 -15.81
C ALA A 186 13.39 8.10 -16.78
N ARG A 187 13.89 9.05 -17.55
CA ARG A 187 15.06 8.86 -18.43
C ARG A 187 16.33 8.65 -17.64
N TYR A 188 16.51 9.45 -16.59
CA TYR A 188 17.69 9.39 -15.73
C TYR A 188 17.29 8.99 -14.34
N MET A 189 17.89 7.92 -13.88
CA MET A 189 17.85 7.50 -12.50
C MET A 189 19.30 7.40 -12.02
N THR A 190 19.66 8.23 -11.08
CA THR A 190 21.06 8.44 -10.73
C THR A 190 21.53 7.62 -9.53
N PHE A 191 20.59 7.09 -8.72
CA PHE A 191 20.90 6.34 -7.51
C PHE A 191 21.84 5.15 -7.77
N GLY A 192 21.52 4.29 -8.73
CA GLY A 192 22.33 3.12 -9.02
C GLY A 192 23.76 3.48 -9.44
N LYS A 193 23.93 4.56 -10.21
CA LYS A 193 25.23 5.07 -10.61
C LYS A 193 26.01 5.70 -9.45
N ALA A 194 25.33 6.42 -8.56
CA ALA A 194 25.93 6.98 -7.36
C ALA A 194 26.44 5.86 -6.44
N LEU A 195 25.62 4.82 -6.24
CA LEU A 195 26.00 3.63 -5.47
C LEU A 195 27.19 2.89 -6.08
N GLU A 196 27.19 2.68 -7.40
CA GLU A 196 28.30 2.05 -8.11
C GLU A 196 29.59 2.86 -7.97
N ASN A 197 29.53 4.17 -8.13
CA ASN A 197 30.68 5.06 -7.96
C ASN A 197 31.24 5.01 -6.54
N ARG A 198 30.36 4.98 -5.53
CA ARG A 198 30.76 4.89 -4.12
C ARG A 198 31.40 3.53 -3.83
N PHE A 199 30.78 2.45 -4.32
CA PHE A 199 31.33 1.10 -4.19
C PHE A 199 32.74 0.98 -4.79
N LYS A 200 32.97 1.60 -5.96
CA LYS A 200 34.30 1.59 -6.60
C LYS A 200 35.34 2.41 -5.84
N LYS A 201 34.96 3.53 -5.22
CA LYS A 201 35.87 4.45 -4.55
C LYS A 201 36.20 4.06 -3.11
N ALA A 202 35.20 3.59 -2.37
CA ALA A 202 35.35 3.31 -0.95
C ALA A 202 34.39 2.16 -0.51
N PRO A 203 34.66 0.91 -0.95
CA PRO A 203 33.73 -0.21 -0.68
C PRO A 203 33.58 -0.51 0.81
N LYS A 204 34.66 -0.35 1.59
CA LYS A 204 34.59 -0.58 3.04
C LYS A 204 33.74 0.47 3.74
N GLU A 205 33.91 1.74 3.40
CA GLU A 205 33.14 2.83 3.99
C GLU A 205 31.65 2.72 3.62
N LEU A 206 31.33 2.36 2.38
CA LEU A 206 29.97 2.09 1.95
C LEU A 206 29.35 0.93 2.76
N PHE A 207 30.12 -0.12 2.99
CA PHE A 207 29.67 -1.26 3.80
C PHE A 207 29.47 -0.84 5.26
N ASP A 208 30.40 -0.07 5.82
CA ASP A 208 30.30 0.45 7.19
C ASP A 208 29.09 1.40 7.33
N GLU A 209 28.90 2.35 6.40
CA GLU A 209 27.73 3.23 6.36
C GLU A 209 26.42 2.44 6.32
N TRP A 210 26.36 1.44 5.46
CA TRP A 210 25.19 0.60 5.29
C TRP A 210 24.89 -0.26 6.52
N THR A 211 25.91 -0.81 7.15
CA THR A 211 25.76 -1.64 8.36
C THR A 211 25.40 -0.82 9.59
N MET A 212 25.92 0.39 9.71
CA MET A 212 25.70 1.26 10.87
C MET A 212 24.36 2.00 10.83
N SER A 213 23.79 2.20 9.65
CA SER A 213 22.60 3.02 9.48
C SER A 213 21.35 2.26 9.01
N GLY A 214 21.47 0.94 8.85
CA GLY A 214 20.36 0.08 8.44
C GLY A 214 20.00 0.16 6.96
N MET A 215 19.64 1.27 6.42
CA MET A 215 19.50 1.57 4.99
C MET A 215 20.11 2.94 4.66
N GLY A 216 20.60 3.63 5.67
CA GLY A 216 21.13 4.97 5.51
C GLY A 216 22.47 4.96 4.79
N LEU A 217 22.41 5.31 3.54
CA LEU A 217 23.57 5.75 2.79
C LEU A 217 23.81 7.21 3.19
N ARG A 218 24.30 7.41 4.42
CA ARG A 218 24.50 8.75 4.95
C ARG A 218 25.55 9.53 4.12
N ASP A 219 25.25 10.78 3.91
CA ASP A 219 26.10 11.88 3.47
C ASP A 219 26.63 11.84 2.03
N SER A 220 27.28 10.78 1.57
CA SER A 220 27.96 10.79 0.29
C SER A 220 27.07 10.51 -0.92
N VAL A 221 26.11 9.60 -0.81
CA VAL A 221 25.18 9.29 -1.91
C VAL A 221 24.06 10.33 -1.99
N PRO A 222 23.36 10.69 -0.90
CA PRO A 222 22.38 11.78 -0.90
C PRO A 222 22.94 13.09 -1.44
N ASP A 223 24.14 13.50 -1.02
CA ASP A 223 24.80 14.70 -1.51
C ASP A 223 25.13 14.65 -3.00
N GLN A 224 25.54 13.50 -3.51
CA GLN A 224 25.76 13.33 -4.94
C GLN A 224 24.44 13.41 -5.71
N LEU A 225 23.38 12.75 -5.23
CA LEU A 225 22.06 12.79 -5.84
C LEU A 225 21.51 14.21 -5.89
N LEU A 226 21.65 14.97 -4.78
CA LEU A 226 21.23 16.35 -4.74
C LEU A 226 22.01 17.23 -5.74
N ARG A 227 23.33 17.10 -5.80
CA ARG A 227 24.13 17.84 -6.79
C ARG A 227 23.72 17.54 -8.23
N GLU A 228 23.48 16.28 -8.57
CA GLU A 228 23.05 15.88 -9.92
C GLU A 228 21.62 16.37 -10.20
N PHE A 229 20.75 16.36 -9.20
CA PHE A 229 19.39 16.90 -9.31
C PHE A 229 19.38 18.42 -9.56
N LEU A 230 20.19 19.16 -8.82
CA LEU A 230 20.36 20.61 -9.02
C LEU A 230 20.89 20.93 -10.42
N GLN A 231 21.78 20.10 -10.98
CA GLN A 231 22.20 20.22 -12.38
C GLN A 231 21.04 19.94 -13.34
N GLY A 232 20.22 18.92 -13.06
CA GLY A 232 19.03 18.57 -13.83
C GLY A 232 17.99 19.69 -13.88
N ILE A 233 17.88 20.50 -12.83
CA ILE A 233 17.01 21.69 -12.80
C ILE A 233 17.44 22.74 -13.84
N ASN A 234 18.68 22.82 -14.18
CA ASN A 234 19.18 23.75 -15.19
C ASN A 234 19.04 23.24 -16.64
N ASP A 235 18.66 21.96 -16.83
CA ASP A 235 18.41 21.38 -18.14
C ASP A 235 17.06 21.90 -18.68
N PRO A 236 17.04 22.63 -19.80
CA PRO A 236 15.80 23.23 -20.34
C PRO A 236 14.79 22.20 -20.86
N ASP A 237 15.24 21.00 -21.19
CA ASP A 237 14.40 19.97 -21.78
C ASP A 237 13.63 19.15 -20.71
N ARG A 238 13.94 19.36 -19.43
CA ARG A 238 13.26 18.64 -18.34
C ARG A 238 11.91 19.24 -17.99
N ARG A 239 10.86 18.44 -18.07
CA ARG A 239 9.50 18.83 -17.69
C ARG A 239 9.02 18.23 -16.39
N TYR A 240 9.46 17.00 -16.05
CA TYR A 240 9.16 16.34 -14.79
C TYR A 240 10.45 15.90 -14.11
N LEU A 241 10.72 16.44 -12.95
CA LEU A 241 11.88 16.10 -12.13
C LEU A 241 11.38 15.68 -10.76
N GLU A 242 11.86 14.54 -10.27
CA GLU A 242 11.57 14.08 -8.91
C GLU A 242 12.84 13.81 -8.12
N PHE A 243 12.81 14.21 -6.88
CA PHE A 243 13.84 13.92 -5.89
C PHE A 243 13.18 13.23 -4.70
N VAL A 244 13.65 12.04 -4.36
CA VAL A 244 13.14 11.25 -3.23
C VAL A 244 14.16 11.33 -2.10
N THR A 245 13.69 11.61 -0.89
CA THR A 245 14.47 11.53 0.34
C THR A 245 13.72 10.70 1.38
N THR A 246 14.44 9.78 2.00
CA THR A 246 13.96 8.94 3.10
C THR A 246 14.54 9.38 4.44
N ASP A 247 15.25 10.51 4.46
CA ASP A 247 16.08 10.93 5.59
C ASP A 247 15.26 11.15 6.86
N PHE A 248 14.08 11.79 6.73
CA PHE A 248 13.26 12.06 7.91
C PHE A 248 12.71 10.77 8.52
N ASP A 249 12.07 9.92 7.70
CA ASP A 249 11.50 8.65 8.14
C ASP A 249 12.56 7.77 8.81
N HIS A 250 13.66 7.56 8.10
CA HIS A 250 14.77 6.76 8.62
C HIS A 250 15.34 7.31 9.93
N PHE A 251 15.49 8.63 10.02
CA PHE A 251 16.00 9.27 11.23
C PHE A 251 15.01 9.16 12.40
N ALA A 252 13.71 9.38 12.14
CA ALA A 252 12.66 9.30 13.12
C ALA A 252 12.45 7.88 13.68
N HIS A 253 12.69 6.85 12.88
CA HIS A 253 12.72 5.46 13.36
C HIS A 253 13.80 5.17 14.40
N HIS A 254 14.87 5.95 14.41
CA HIS A 254 15.99 5.75 15.33
C HIS A 254 15.99 6.73 16.49
N ASN A 255 15.34 7.88 16.35
CA ASN A 255 15.38 8.96 17.30
C ASN A 255 14.00 9.58 17.45
N ASN A 256 13.41 9.51 18.63
CA ASN A 256 12.07 10.03 18.88
C ASN A 256 12.08 11.17 19.90
N ASP A 257 12.96 12.13 19.69
CA ASP A 257 12.99 13.35 20.50
C ASP A 257 12.86 14.60 19.63
N ARG A 258 12.38 15.66 20.24
CA ARG A 258 12.09 16.94 19.57
C ARG A 258 13.31 17.53 18.84
N GLU A 259 14.49 17.48 19.46
CA GLU A 259 15.71 18.11 18.90
C GLU A 259 16.21 17.32 17.70
N ALA A 260 16.15 16.02 17.79
CA ALA A 260 16.48 15.12 16.69
C ALA A 260 15.56 15.34 15.47
N HIS A 261 14.25 15.41 15.69
CA HIS A 261 13.29 15.71 14.62
C HIS A 261 13.54 17.10 14.01
N LEU A 262 13.80 18.11 14.85
CA LEU A 262 14.13 19.44 14.35
C LEU A 262 15.42 19.45 13.52
N LEU A 263 16.43 18.68 13.92
CA LEU A 263 17.69 18.58 13.16
C LEU A 263 17.45 17.98 11.77
N ALA A 264 16.69 16.88 11.69
CA ALA A 264 16.31 16.23 10.42
C ALA A 264 15.54 17.20 9.52
N LEU A 265 14.57 17.93 10.08
CA LEU A 265 13.79 18.92 9.34
C LEU A 265 14.63 20.13 8.89
N LYS A 266 15.61 20.57 9.66
CA LYS A 266 16.56 21.63 9.23
C LYS A 266 17.44 21.18 8.07
N THR A 267 17.83 19.94 8.02
CA THR A 267 18.56 19.36 6.87
C THR A 267 17.68 19.41 5.62
N LEU A 268 16.45 18.97 5.71
CA LEU A 268 15.47 19.04 4.63
C LEU A 268 15.18 20.50 4.22
N ASP A 269 15.01 21.40 5.17
CA ASP A 269 14.79 22.83 4.93
C ASP A 269 15.95 23.44 4.13
N GLY A 270 17.19 23.13 4.51
CA GLY A 270 18.38 23.57 3.78
C GLY A 270 18.45 23.04 2.35
N MET A 271 18.06 21.77 2.14
CA MET A 271 17.97 21.16 0.82
C MET A 271 16.90 21.87 -0.04
N LEU A 272 15.73 22.12 0.51
CA LEU A 272 14.66 22.87 -0.17
C LEU A 272 15.12 24.26 -0.59
N GLY A 273 15.91 24.94 0.26
CA GLY A 273 16.49 26.24 -0.07
C GLY A 273 17.43 26.18 -1.28
N GLN A 274 18.25 25.15 -1.39
CA GLN A 274 19.12 24.94 -2.54
C GLN A 274 18.32 24.66 -3.82
N ILE A 275 17.31 23.79 -3.74
CA ILE A 275 16.42 23.44 -4.86
C ILE A 275 15.65 24.67 -5.33
N TRP A 276 15.02 25.40 -4.40
CA TRP A 276 14.28 26.62 -4.74
C TRP A 276 15.19 27.67 -5.41
N THR A 277 16.38 27.87 -4.87
CA THR A 277 17.38 28.79 -5.45
C THR A 277 17.76 28.36 -6.87
N ALA A 278 17.96 27.08 -7.13
CA ALA A 278 18.24 26.55 -8.46
C ALA A 278 17.06 26.79 -9.42
N ILE A 279 15.82 26.54 -8.97
CA ILE A 279 14.62 26.81 -9.75
C ILE A 279 14.54 28.31 -10.13
N GLN A 280 14.74 29.21 -9.17
CA GLN A 280 14.67 30.65 -9.39
C GLN A 280 15.73 31.17 -10.36
N LYS A 281 16.87 30.47 -10.46
CA LYS A 281 17.97 30.81 -11.40
C LYS A 281 17.78 30.15 -12.78
N SER A 282 16.85 29.17 -12.89
CA SER A 282 16.66 28.43 -14.13
C SER A 282 15.90 29.26 -15.17
N PRO A 283 16.05 28.99 -16.46
CA PRO A 283 15.31 29.67 -17.52
C PRO A 283 13.78 29.50 -17.42
N HIS A 284 13.32 28.50 -16.71
CA HIS A 284 11.91 28.13 -16.55
C HIS A 284 11.34 28.49 -15.18
N ALA A 285 11.96 29.36 -14.43
CA ALA A 285 11.54 29.75 -13.08
C ALA A 285 10.05 30.12 -13.00
N ASP A 286 9.57 30.95 -13.95
CA ASP A 286 8.18 31.44 -13.97
C ASP A 286 7.14 30.35 -14.29
N GLU A 287 7.54 29.26 -14.93
CA GLU A 287 6.68 28.18 -15.42
C GLU A 287 6.83 26.89 -14.61
N THR A 288 7.66 26.94 -13.55
CA THR A 288 7.97 25.77 -12.70
C THR A 288 7.13 25.77 -11.44
N THR A 289 6.50 24.63 -11.14
CA THR A 289 5.87 24.34 -9.86
C THR A 289 6.75 23.41 -9.06
N LEU A 290 7.13 23.82 -7.85
CA LEU A 290 7.76 23.01 -6.82
C LEU A 290 6.67 22.38 -5.95
N ILE A 291 6.73 21.07 -5.74
CA ILE A 291 5.82 20.31 -4.88
C ILE A 291 6.66 19.57 -3.85
N VAL A 292 6.25 19.65 -2.59
CA VAL A 292 6.69 18.74 -1.53
C VAL A 292 5.51 17.86 -1.18
N VAL A 293 5.69 16.55 -1.29
CA VAL A 293 4.67 15.55 -0.95
C VAL A 293 5.29 14.46 -0.08
N SER A 294 4.55 14.05 0.94
CA SER A 294 4.90 12.89 1.76
C SER A 294 3.91 11.77 1.52
N ASP A 295 4.41 10.57 1.55
CA ASP A 295 3.62 9.35 1.41
C ASP A 295 2.77 9.08 2.64
N HIS A 296 3.30 9.32 3.85
CA HIS A 296 2.55 9.24 5.12
C HIS A 296 3.07 10.23 6.15
N GLY A 297 2.37 10.33 7.27
CA GLY A 297 2.85 10.97 8.47
C GLY A 297 3.73 10.03 9.30
N PHE A 298 3.95 10.38 10.56
CA PHE A 298 4.82 9.60 11.44
C PHE A 298 4.34 9.74 12.88
N ASN A 299 4.23 8.63 13.60
CA ASN A 299 3.90 8.67 15.01
C ASN A 299 5.14 9.07 15.82
N THR A 300 5.20 10.34 16.13
CA THR A 300 6.29 10.97 16.90
C THR A 300 5.96 11.11 18.38
N ASP A 301 4.96 10.40 18.89
CA ASP A 301 4.68 10.37 20.34
C ASP A 301 5.84 9.65 21.04
N GLU A 302 6.49 10.36 21.97
CA GLU A 302 7.67 9.87 22.69
C GLU A 302 7.42 8.57 23.48
N ARG A 303 6.15 8.20 23.69
CA ARG A 303 5.75 6.99 24.42
C ARG A 303 5.60 5.73 23.55
N VAL A 304 5.46 5.88 22.23
CA VAL A 304 5.02 4.81 21.34
C VAL A 304 5.98 3.62 21.29
N TYR A 305 7.27 3.85 21.22
CA TYR A 305 8.29 2.80 21.05
C TYR A 305 8.69 2.07 22.32
N SER A 306 8.18 2.50 23.46
CA SER A 306 8.47 1.89 24.75
C SER A 306 7.73 0.58 25.00
N GLN A 307 6.74 0.25 24.17
CA GLN A 307 5.89 -0.92 24.28
C GLN A 307 5.89 -1.71 22.98
N GLY A 308 6.66 -2.77 22.94
CA GLY A 308 6.64 -3.72 21.83
C GLY A 308 5.88 -4.99 22.22
N PHE A 309 5.15 -5.58 21.29
CA PHE A 309 4.44 -6.84 21.46
C PHE A 309 4.86 -7.88 20.41
N ASN A 310 5.44 -8.97 20.85
CA ASN A 310 6.04 -9.97 19.97
C ASN A 310 5.01 -10.98 19.43
N LEU A 311 4.41 -10.67 18.29
CA LEU A 311 3.49 -11.58 17.60
C LEU A 311 4.17 -12.89 17.16
N VAL A 312 5.45 -12.86 16.81
CA VAL A 312 6.19 -14.08 16.43
C VAL A 312 6.27 -15.05 17.61
N LYS A 313 6.59 -14.55 18.80
CA LYS A 313 6.64 -15.37 20.03
C LYS A 313 5.25 -15.87 20.41
N LEU A 314 4.22 -15.01 20.28
CA LEU A 314 2.85 -15.41 20.56
C LEU A 314 2.43 -16.59 19.68
N LEU A 315 2.53 -16.43 18.35
CA LEU A 315 2.12 -17.44 17.39
C LEU A 315 2.98 -18.71 17.44
N GLY A 316 4.27 -18.57 17.77
CA GLY A 316 5.19 -19.71 17.99
C GLY A 316 5.01 -20.44 19.30
N SER A 317 4.27 -19.88 20.25
CA SER A 317 3.96 -20.56 21.53
C SER A 317 2.87 -21.62 21.35
N ALA A 318 2.81 -22.58 22.29
CA ALA A 318 1.73 -23.59 22.30
C ALA A 318 0.33 -22.95 22.35
N ALA A 319 0.17 -21.86 23.11
CA ALA A 319 -1.08 -21.11 23.19
C ALA A 319 -1.45 -20.41 21.88
N GLY A 320 -0.47 -20.02 21.08
CA GLY A 320 -0.65 -19.38 19.77
C GLY A 320 -0.64 -20.35 18.59
N GLY A 321 -0.60 -21.66 18.84
CA GLY A 321 -0.65 -22.70 17.81
C GLY A 321 0.68 -23.34 17.43
N GLY A 322 1.79 -22.92 18.05
CA GLY A 322 3.11 -23.51 17.79
C GLY A 322 3.61 -23.28 16.36
N HIS A 323 3.20 -22.19 15.74
CA HIS A 323 3.53 -21.91 14.33
C HIS A 323 5.02 -21.67 14.13
N HIS A 324 5.52 -22.16 13.00
CA HIS A 324 6.73 -21.64 12.41
C HIS A 324 6.39 -20.35 11.68
N VAL A 325 6.82 -19.22 12.22
CA VAL A 325 6.47 -17.91 11.68
C VAL A 325 7.48 -17.46 10.63
N ILE A 326 7.01 -17.20 9.43
CA ILE A 326 7.80 -16.64 8.33
C ILE A 326 7.56 -15.13 8.31
N THR A 327 8.65 -14.37 8.32
CA THR A 327 8.61 -12.92 8.22
C THR A 327 9.56 -12.44 7.12
N LYS A 328 9.59 -11.12 6.88
CA LYS A 328 10.54 -10.47 5.99
C LYS A 328 11.98 -10.90 6.33
N ARG A 329 12.74 -11.32 5.31
CA ARG A 329 14.17 -11.56 5.43
C ARG A 329 14.91 -10.23 5.42
N ARG A 330 15.61 -9.93 6.49
CA ARG A 330 16.59 -8.85 6.51
C ARG A 330 18.02 -9.40 6.45
N LEU A 331 18.96 -8.59 6.02
CA LEU A 331 20.35 -8.98 6.00
C LEU A 331 20.86 -9.18 7.43
N LEU A 332 21.72 -10.17 7.61
CA LEU A 332 22.37 -10.54 8.88
C LEU A 332 22.93 -9.33 9.65
N VAL A 333 23.43 -8.38 8.91
CA VAL A 333 24.07 -7.17 9.44
C VAL A 333 23.10 -6.30 10.24
N ASP A 334 21.82 -6.23 9.83
CA ASP A 334 20.81 -5.45 10.53
C ASP A 334 20.59 -5.91 11.98
N TYR A 335 20.91 -7.15 12.29
CA TYR A 335 20.73 -7.74 13.61
C TYR A 335 21.97 -7.71 14.48
N ALA A 336 23.13 -7.87 13.86
CA ALA A 336 24.40 -7.89 14.57
C ALA A 336 24.73 -6.54 15.21
N ILE A 337 24.21 -5.46 14.66
CA ILE A 337 24.63 -4.10 15.00
C ILE A 337 23.70 -3.40 15.99
N LYS A 338 22.41 -3.73 16.00
CA LYS A 338 21.41 -2.88 16.67
C LYS A 338 21.13 -3.20 18.13
N GLY A 339 21.68 -4.25 18.67
CA GLY A 339 21.54 -4.55 20.09
C GLY A 339 20.10 -4.75 20.56
N ILE A 340 19.94 -4.86 21.85
CA ILE A 340 18.64 -4.97 22.53
C ILE A 340 18.13 -3.56 22.84
N ASN A 341 16.90 -3.24 22.46
CA ASN A 341 16.27 -2.01 22.88
C ASN A 341 16.01 -2.05 24.40
N PRO A 342 16.64 -1.19 25.20
CA PRO A 342 16.50 -1.22 26.66
C PRO A 342 15.10 -0.82 27.15
N PHE A 343 14.30 -0.18 26.30
CA PHE A 343 12.96 0.28 26.65
C PHE A 343 11.87 -0.78 26.42
N VAL A 344 12.17 -1.85 25.68
CA VAL A 344 11.19 -2.89 25.39
C VAL A 344 11.10 -3.87 26.56
N GLN A 345 9.88 -4.13 27.02
CA GLN A 345 9.62 -5.01 28.14
C GLN A 345 9.90 -6.48 27.82
N GLU A 346 10.15 -7.30 28.84
CA GLU A 346 10.44 -8.74 28.69
C GLU A 346 9.32 -9.49 27.96
N ILE A 347 8.07 -9.12 28.18
CA ILE A 347 6.90 -9.68 27.49
C ILE A 347 6.98 -9.52 25.97
N THR A 348 7.69 -8.52 25.52
CA THR A 348 7.85 -8.16 24.12
C THR A 348 9.13 -8.72 23.60
N THR A 349 9.85 -9.49 24.04
CA THR A 349 11.15 -9.99 23.67
C THR A 349 11.85 -9.27 22.55
N THR A 350 12.88 -8.62 22.91
CA THR A 350 13.92 -8.18 22.01
C THR A 350 14.98 -9.25 21.84
N SER A 351 14.65 -10.49 22.12
CA SER A 351 15.66 -11.51 22.18
C SER A 351 16.43 -11.53 20.86
N ASN A 352 17.75 -11.65 21.00
CA ASN A 352 18.68 -11.97 19.92
C ASN A 352 18.36 -13.30 19.21
N ASP A 353 17.34 -14.01 19.64
CA ASP A 353 16.69 -15.06 18.85
C ASP A 353 16.06 -14.45 17.61
N SER A 354 16.91 -13.85 16.80
CA SER A 354 16.45 -13.27 15.56
C SER A 354 15.98 -14.42 14.68
N TYR A 355 14.67 -14.51 14.60
CA TYR A 355 13.99 -15.37 13.66
C TYR A 355 14.40 -15.07 12.20
N TYR A 356 15.09 -13.98 11.98
CA TYR A 356 15.67 -13.63 10.69
C TYR A 356 17.00 -14.31 10.41
N LEU A 357 17.75 -14.70 11.45
CA LEU A 357 19.04 -15.37 11.31
C LEU A 357 18.91 -16.89 11.33
N LYS A 358 17.83 -17.41 11.91
CA LYS A 358 17.57 -18.85 11.86
C LYS A 358 17.25 -19.23 10.42
N LYS A 359 17.90 -20.24 9.89
CA LYS A 359 17.49 -20.90 8.66
C LYS A 359 16.00 -21.17 8.80
N GLN A 360 15.18 -20.53 7.99
CA GLN A 360 13.74 -20.71 8.04
C GLN A 360 13.46 -22.20 7.83
N SER A 361 13.06 -22.88 8.90
CA SER A 361 12.56 -24.22 8.80
C SER A 361 11.27 -24.16 8.00
N THR A 362 11.07 -25.11 7.14
CA THR A 362 9.82 -25.31 6.45
C THR A 362 8.87 -26.19 7.28
N ASP A 363 9.21 -26.36 8.58
CA ASP A 363 8.42 -27.12 9.52
C ASP A 363 7.07 -26.46 9.76
N TYR A 364 6.20 -27.21 10.19
CA TYR A 364 4.80 -27.09 10.22
C TYR A 364 4.28 -26.96 11.67
N PRO A 365 3.24 -26.22 11.97
CA PRO A 365 2.42 -25.37 11.10
C PRO A 365 3.11 -24.05 10.78
N THR A 366 2.75 -23.46 9.63
CA THR A 366 3.37 -22.22 9.17
C THR A 366 2.37 -21.05 9.26
N ALA A 367 2.82 -19.93 9.77
CA ALA A 367 2.15 -18.64 9.64
C ALA A 367 3.09 -17.65 8.95
N MET A 368 2.53 -16.81 8.08
CA MET A 368 3.26 -15.69 7.47
C MET A 368 2.79 -14.40 8.12
N LEU A 369 3.75 -13.60 8.53
CA LEU A 369 3.54 -12.38 9.31
C LEU A 369 4.35 -11.24 8.71
N ASP A 370 3.65 -10.19 8.26
CA ASP A 370 4.27 -8.90 7.98
C ASP A 370 3.84 -7.89 9.05
N PHE A 371 4.81 -7.26 9.67
CA PHE A 371 4.61 -6.18 10.64
C PHE A 371 5.52 -4.97 10.34
N ASP A 372 5.94 -4.81 9.10
CA ASP A 372 6.74 -3.67 8.69
C ASP A 372 5.90 -2.37 8.88
N GLY A 373 6.55 -1.31 9.36
CA GLY A 373 5.84 -0.12 9.83
C GLY A 373 5.40 -0.17 11.30
N ASN A 374 5.38 -1.34 11.92
CA ASN A 374 5.30 -1.64 13.36
C ASN A 374 3.95 -1.37 14.06
N GLU A 375 3.11 -0.48 13.57
CA GLU A 375 1.78 -0.20 14.15
C GLU A 375 0.68 -1.11 13.58
N ARG A 376 1.04 -1.96 12.62
CA ARG A 376 0.14 -2.94 12.03
C ARG A 376 0.83 -4.28 11.82
N ALA A 377 0.04 -5.33 11.68
CA ALA A 377 0.50 -6.62 11.19
C ALA A 377 -0.53 -7.26 10.26
N THR A 378 -0.06 -8.00 9.27
CA THR A 378 -0.91 -8.88 8.46
C THR A 378 -0.54 -10.32 8.74
N LEU A 379 -1.56 -11.15 8.93
CA LEU A 379 -1.42 -12.56 9.25
C LEU A 379 -2.00 -13.40 8.12
N GLN A 380 -1.23 -14.40 7.70
CA GLN A 380 -1.70 -15.47 6.81
C GLN A 380 -1.39 -16.79 7.49
N PHE A 381 -2.42 -17.56 7.78
CA PHE A 381 -2.26 -18.89 8.32
C PHE A 381 -2.39 -19.95 7.22
N ARG A 382 -1.83 -21.11 7.47
CA ARG A 382 -2.17 -22.27 6.68
C ARG A 382 -3.66 -22.58 6.85
N ASP A 383 -4.31 -23.05 5.80
CA ASP A 383 -5.70 -23.51 5.90
C ASP A 383 -5.87 -24.54 7.01
N SER A 384 -6.86 -24.34 7.89
CA SER A 384 -7.07 -25.16 9.10
C SER A 384 -7.33 -26.62 8.78
N ASP A 385 -8.05 -26.92 7.69
CA ASP A 385 -8.33 -28.30 7.28
C ASP A 385 -7.07 -28.98 6.76
N LEU A 386 -6.21 -28.25 6.04
CA LEU A 386 -4.89 -28.76 5.66
C LEU A 386 -4.01 -29.03 6.87
N ASN A 387 -4.15 -28.20 7.91
CA ASN A 387 -3.46 -28.42 9.17
C ASN A 387 -3.93 -29.71 9.84
N LEU A 388 -5.24 -29.88 9.92
CA LEU A 388 -5.84 -31.12 10.46
C LEU A 388 -5.39 -32.37 9.67
N LEU A 389 -5.46 -32.32 8.33
CA LEU A 389 -5.01 -33.42 7.49
C LEU A 389 -3.53 -33.76 7.71
N HIS A 390 -2.66 -32.76 7.87
CA HIS A 390 -1.25 -32.98 8.18
C HIS A 390 -1.06 -33.66 9.53
N ILE A 391 -1.73 -33.17 10.57
CA ILE A 391 -1.65 -33.73 11.91
C ILE A 391 -2.09 -35.20 11.88
N ILE A 392 -3.22 -35.49 11.25
CA ILE A 392 -3.74 -36.86 11.12
C ILE A 392 -2.77 -37.75 10.34
N LEU A 393 -2.26 -37.31 9.22
CA LEU A 393 -1.32 -38.09 8.40
C LEU A 393 0.00 -38.35 9.14
N LYS A 394 0.50 -37.36 9.87
CA LYS A 394 1.70 -37.53 10.69
C LYS A 394 1.47 -38.55 11.81
N GLU A 395 0.33 -38.49 12.48
CA GLU A 395 -0.03 -39.47 13.54
C GLU A 395 -0.19 -40.89 12.99
N LEU A 396 -0.84 -41.03 11.82
CA LEU A 396 -0.98 -42.32 11.15
C LEU A 396 0.35 -42.98 10.75
N GLN A 397 1.42 -42.22 10.62
CA GLN A 397 2.77 -42.71 10.30
C GLN A 397 3.54 -43.19 11.55
N LEU A 398 3.03 -42.95 12.73
CA LEU A 398 3.69 -43.44 13.96
C LEU A 398 3.51 -44.95 14.07
N PRO A 399 4.57 -45.71 14.42
CA PRO A 399 4.53 -47.19 14.40
C PRO A 399 3.65 -47.83 15.49
N MET A 400 3.34 -47.07 16.54
CA MET A 400 2.68 -47.60 17.75
C MET A 400 1.23 -47.14 17.93
N VAL A 401 0.58 -46.65 16.89
CA VAL A 401 -0.83 -46.20 16.96
C VAL A 401 -1.75 -47.41 17.08
N ALA A 402 -2.59 -47.44 18.13
CA ALA A 402 -3.55 -48.51 18.38
C ALA A 402 -4.56 -48.65 17.23
N THR A 403 -4.91 -49.86 16.84
CA THR A 403 -5.78 -50.16 15.69
C THR A 403 -7.11 -49.36 15.69
N PRO A 404 -7.84 -49.23 16.82
CA PRO A 404 -9.08 -48.43 16.84
C PRO A 404 -8.83 -46.95 16.53
N ILE A 405 -7.77 -46.38 17.08
CA ILE A 405 -7.38 -44.99 16.82
C ILE A 405 -6.94 -44.82 15.38
N ARG A 406 -6.15 -45.73 14.82
CA ARG A 406 -5.74 -45.73 13.41
C ARG A 406 -6.94 -45.75 12.49
N LYS A 407 -7.96 -46.53 12.78
CA LYS A 407 -9.22 -46.56 12.02
C LYS A 407 -9.93 -45.20 12.10
N ALA A 408 -10.13 -44.66 13.31
CA ALA A 408 -10.82 -43.42 13.54
C ALA A 408 -10.12 -42.24 12.87
N LEU A 409 -8.77 -42.17 12.94
CA LEU A 409 -7.98 -41.18 12.21
C LEU A 409 -8.12 -41.30 10.68
N THR A 410 -8.15 -42.54 10.17
CA THR A 410 -8.35 -42.76 8.73
C THR A 410 -9.74 -42.30 8.30
N ASP A 411 -10.75 -42.62 9.10
CA ASP A 411 -12.14 -42.20 8.82
C ASP A 411 -12.25 -40.66 8.83
N GLU A 412 -11.64 -40.00 9.79
CA GLU A 412 -11.61 -38.54 9.89
C GLU A 412 -10.83 -37.89 8.75
N LEU A 413 -9.68 -38.47 8.36
CA LEU A 413 -8.89 -38.01 7.20
C LEU A 413 -9.77 -37.92 5.96
N PHE A 414 -10.48 -39.02 5.65
CA PHE A 414 -11.31 -39.08 4.46
C PHE A 414 -12.55 -38.22 4.59
N ARG A 415 -13.14 -38.08 5.77
CA ARG A 415 -14.25 -37.16 6.02
C ARG A 415 -13.86 -35.71 5.68
N THR A 416 -12.74 -35.24 6.21
CA THR A 416 -12.22 -33.89 5.98
C THR A 416 -11.82 -33.70 4.52
N LEU A 417 -11.10 -34.67 3.93
CA LEU A 417 -10.69 -34.62 2.53
C LEU A 417 -11.92 -34.59 1.57
N ASP A 418 -12.92 -35.42 1.82
CA ASP A 418 -14.09 -35.54 0.96
C ASP A 418 -14.96 -34.26 1.04
N ALA A 419 -15.05 -33.61 2.20
CA ALA A 419 -15.72 -32.34 2.36
C ALA A 419 -15.09 -31.21 1.50
N ARG A 420 -13.79 -31.28 1.29
CA ARG A 420 -13.04 -30.26 0.51
C ARG A 420 -12.74 -30.66 -0.93
N ARG A 421 -12.94 -31.94 -1.29
CA ARG A 421 -12.53 -32.51 -2.58
C ARG A 421 -13.10 -31.75 -3.77
N ALA A 422 -14.37 -31.37 -3.72
CA ALA A 422 -15.02 -30.67 -4.82
C ALA A 422 -14.43 -29.26 -5.04
N ALA A 423 -14.31 -28.49 -3.97
CA ALA A 423 -13.78 -27.14 -4.04
C ALA A 423 -12.31 -27.12 -4.46
N TRP A 424 -11.48 -27.97 -3.85
CA TRP A 424 -10.07 -28.07 -4.21
C TRP A 424 -9.86 -28.64 -5.61
N GLY A 425 -10.69 -29.58 -6.05
CA GLY A 425 -10.66 -30.10 -7.42
C GLY A 425 -10.97 -29.01 -8.45
N GLN A 426 -12.03 -28.23 -8.22
CA GLN A 426 -12.39 -27.11 -9.09
C GLN A 426 -11.30 -26.04 -9.16
N ASN A 427 -10.72 -25.71 -8.01
CA ASN A 427 -9.60 -24.76 -7.98
C ASN A 427 -8.37 -25.29 -8.73
N LEU A 428 -8.04 -26.57 -8.57
CA LEU A 428 -6.96 -27.22 -9.30
C LEU A 428 -7.18 -27.22 -10.82
N ASP A 429 -8.40 -27.48 -11.26
CA ASP A 429 -8.74 -27.47 -12.70
C ASP A 429 -8.57 -26.07 -13.29
N GLN A 430 -9.04 -25.04 -12.58
CA GLN A 430 -8.84 -23.63 -12.99
C GLN A 430 -7.35 -23.26 -13.07
N ILE A 431 -6.56 -23.62 -12.07
CA ILE A 431 -5.11 -23.36 -12.06
C ILE A 431 -4.43 -24.06 -13.25
N ASN A 432 -4.80 -25.28 -13.57
CA ASN A 432 -4.22 -26.01 -14.71
C ASN A 432 -4.55 -25.34 -16.05
N GLU A 433 -5.74 -24.79 -16.23
CA GLU A 433 -6.10 -24.00 -17.42
C GLU A 433 -5.27 -22.72 -17.50
N GLU A 434 -5.14 -22.00 -16.39
CA GLU A 434 -4.35 -20.76 -16.27
C GLU A 434 -2.86 -21.03 -16.57
N LEU A 435 -2.30 -22.11 -16.03
CA LEU A 435 -0.93 -22.55 -16.34
C LEU A 435 -0.75 -22.89 -17.82
N GLY A 436 -1.73 -23.49 -18.46
CA GLY A 436 -1.72 -23.72 -19.91
C GLY A 436 -1.57 -22.42 -20.70
N ALA A 437 -2.32 -21.38 -20.31
CA ALA A 437 -2.22 -20.05 -20.93
C ALA A 437 -0.88 -19.37 -20.61
N LEU A 438 -0.39 -19.49 -19.37
CA LEU A 438 0.90 -18.96 -18.97
C LEU A 438 2.05 -19.56 -19.79
N ARG A 439 2.09 -20.85 -20.00
CA ARG A 439 3.11 -21.52 -20.82
C ARG A 439 3.12 -21.03 -22.26
N ARG A 440 1.94 -20.81 -22.85
CA ARG A 440 1.85 -20.21 -24.19
C ARG A 440 2.33 -18.75 -24.19
N ALA A 441 2.07 -18.01 -23.11
CA ALA A 441 2.57 -16.65 -22.96
C ALA A 441 4.10 -16.62 -22.78
N ILE A 442 4.68 -17.54 -22.00
CA ILE A 442 6.13 -17.72 -21.87
C ILE A 442 6.78 -17.94 -23.22
N GLU A 443 6.22 -18.82 -24.06
CA GLU A 443 6.76 -19.08 -25.38
C GLU A 443 6.69 -17.85 -26.30
N ARG A 444 5.58 -17.11 -26.28
CA ARG A 444 5.49 -15.83 -27.00
C ARG A 444 6.52 -14.82 -26.51
N GLN A 445 6.69 -14.73 -25.20
CA GLN A 445 7.63 -13.80 -24.58
C GLN A 445 9.10 -14.17 -24.88
N ARG A 446 9.40 -15.49 -24.97
CA ARG A 446 10.71 -15.99 -25.37
C ARG A 446 11.06 -15.50 -26.78
N LEU A 447 10.13 -15.66 -27.73
CA LEU A 447 10.33 -15.16 -29.09
C LEU A 447 10.54 -13.66 -29.15
N LEU A 448 9.78 -12.90 -28.36
CA LEU A 448 9.93 -11.45 -28.26
C LEU A 448 11.27 -11.05 -27.64
N CYS A 449 11.74 -11.77 -26.61
CA CYS A 449 13.04 -11.54 -25.99
C CYS A 449 14.20 -11.86 -26.96
N GLU A 450 14.13 -12.99 -27.67
CA GLU A 450 15.15 -13.39 -28.66
C GLU A 450 15.22 -12.42 -29.85
N ALA A 451 14.11 -11.78 -30.19
CA ALA A 451 14.03 -10.77 -31.26
C ALA A 451 14.65 -9.41 -30.86
N GLN A 452 14.94 -9.19 -29.57
CA GLN A 452 15.48 -7.91 -29.13
C GLN A 452 16.93 -7.71 -29.58
N PRO A 453 17.32 -6.49 -29.94
CA PRO A 453 18.70 -6.16 -30.28
C PRO A 453 19.65 -6.55 -29.14
N LYS A 454 20.78 -7.20 -29.47
CA LYS A 454 21.83 -7.53 -28.49
C LYS A 454 22.72 -6.33 -28.11
N LYS A 455 22.67 -5.29 -28.92
CA LYS A 455 23.44 -4.03 -28.70
C LYS A 455 22.54 -2.85 -29.00
N PHE A 456 22.63 -1.83 -28.17
CA PHE A 456 21.88 -0.59 -28.28
C PHE A 456 22.83 0.58 -28.53
N THR A 457 22.41 1.51 -29.35
CA THR A 457 23.13 2.77 -29.58
C THR A 457 22.90 3.72 -28.40
N LYS A 458 23.66 4.84 -28.36
CA LYS A 458 23.41 5.89 -27.37
C LYS A 458 22.01 6.50 -27.52
N GLU A 459 21.55 6.61 -28.78
CA GLU A 459 20.22 7.11 -29.13
C GLU A 459 19.12 6.13 -28.67
N ASP A 460 19.34 4.83 -28.76
CA ASP A 460 18.41 3.81 -28.25
C ASP A 460 18.29 3.89 -26.73
N THR A 461 19.43 4.01 -26.03
CA THR A 461 19.44 4.17 -24.57
C THR A 461 18.77 5.49 -24.17
N ALA A 462 19.04 6.57 -24.88
CA ALA A 462 18.39 7.85 -24.63
C ALA A 462 16.87 7.80 -24.83
N ALA A 463 16.40 6.99 -25.77
CA ALA A 463 14.97 6.77 -26.02
C ALA A 463 14.35 5.70 -25.11
N GLY A 464 15.15 5.01 -24.29
CA GLY A 464 14.68 3.95 -23.38
C GLY A 464 14.32 2.64 -24.07
N ARG A 465 14.78 2.43 -25.32
CA ARG A 465 14.53 1.17 -26.05
C ARG A 465 15.27 -0.01 -25.46
N ASP A 466 16.45 0.21 -24.91
CA ASP A 466 17.23 -0.81 -24.19
C ASP A 466 16.52 -1.28 -22.92
N ASP A 467 15.92 -0.38 -22.14
CA ASP A 467 15.16 -0.73 -20.95
C ASP A 467 13.88 -1.49 -21.32
N ALA A 468 13.17 -1.05 -22.35
CA ALA A 468 11.97 -1.74 -22.83
C ALA A 468 12.30 -3.18 -23.27
N ALA A 469 13.41 -3.35 -23.98
CA ALA A 469 13.88 -4.67 -24.42
C ALA A 469 14.27 -5.56 -23.23
N LYS A 470 15.01 -5.02 -22.25
CA LYS A 470 15.36 -5.75 -21.02
C LYS A 470 14.10 -6.19 -20.25
N ARG A 471 13.09 -5.34 -20.15
CA ARG A 471 11.84 -5.66 -19.44
C ARG A 471 11.08 -6.82 -20.11
N ILE A 472 11.11 -6.92 -21.44
CA ILE A 472 10.54 -8.06 -22.14
C ILE A 472 11.18 -9.37 -21.66
N CYS A 473 12.50 -9.42 -21.52
CA CYS A 473 13.20 -10.60 -21.06
C CYS A 473 12.99 -10.88 -19.56
N VAL A 474 12.90 -9.82 -18.74
CA VAL A 474 12.58 -9.95 -17.30
C VAL A 474 11.21 -10.62 -17.10
N TRP A 475 10.22 -10.26 -17.89
CA TRP A 475 8.90 -10.88 -17.82
C TRP A 475 8.92 -12.36 -18.16
N GLN A 476 9.74 -12.79 -19.11
CA GLN A 476 9.95 -14.20 -19.40
C GLN A 476 10.45 -14.96 -18.16
N ASP A 477 11.46 -14.43 -17.48
CA ASP A 477 12.04 -15.06 -16.28
C ASP A 477 11.04 -15.15 -15.14
N ILE A 478 10.28 -14.08 -14.91
CA ILE A 478 9.21 -14.03 -13.89
C ILE A 478 8.17 -15.12 -14.15
N TRP A 479 7.67 -15.21 -15.37
CA TRP A 479 6.64 -16.18 -15.73
C TRP A 479 7.12 -17.62 -15.66
N ILE A 480 8.39 -17.90 -16.01
CA ILE A 480 8.99 -19.23 -15.83
C ILE A 480 9.02 -19.61 -14.34
N GLY A 481 9.43 -18.67 -13.47
CA GLY A 481 9.43 -18.90 -12.02
C GLY A 481 8.03 -19.17 -11.47
N GLN A 482 7.03 -18.45 -11.95
CA GLN A 482 5.62 -18.66 -11.59
C GLN A 482 5.10 -20.02 -12.06
N ASP A 483 5.35 -20.39 -13.33
CA ASP A 483 4.94 -21.72 -13.84
C ASP A 483 5.54 -22.85 -13.00
N GLN A 484 6.82 -22.75 -12.65
CA GLN A 484 7.47 -23.76 -11.80
C GLN A 484 6.82 -23.87 -10.42
N SER A 485 6.56 -22.74 -9.78
CA SER A 485 5.97 -22.70 -8.43
C SER A 485 4.52 -23.22 -8.44
N TYR A 486 3.67 -22.69 -9.29
CA TYR A 486 2.26 -23.14 -9.38
C TYR A 486 2.14 -24.59 -9.83
N SER A 487 2.99 -25.06 -10.75
CA SER A 487 3.01 -26.46 -11.19
C SER A 487 3.39 -27.42 -10.08
N GLN A 488 4.34 -27.05 -9.23
CA GLN A 488 4.71 -27.84 -8.05
C GLN A 488 3.52 -28.01 -7.10
N TYR A 489 2.82 -26.92 -6.81
CA TYR A 489 1.64 -26.96 -5.93
C TYR A 489 0.48 -27.73 -6.55
N ALA A 490 0.17 -27.49 -7.82
CA ALA A 490 -0.84 -28.24 -8.54
C ALA A 490 -0.61 -29.75 -8.45
N ARG A 491 0.65 -30.19 -8.58
CA ARG A 491 1.03 -31.59 -8.42
C ARG A 491 0.77 -32.12 -7.00
N ILE A 492 1.15 -31.37 -5.97
CA ILE A 492 0.93 -31.77 -4.56
C ILE A 492 -0.57 -31.90 -4.27
N VAL A 493 -1.35 -30.91 -4.68
CA VAL A 493 -2.82 -30.95 -4.52
C VAL A 493 -3.45 -32.13 -5.28
N SER A 494 -3.01 -32.36 -6.51
CA SER A 494 -3.46 -33.52 -7.31
C SER A 494 -3.19 -34.84 -6.60
N ASN A 495 -2.01 -35.00 -5.99
CA ASN A 495 -1.67 -36.19 -5.22
C ASN A 495 -2.58 -36.36 -4.00
N LEU A 496 -2.84 -35.29 -3.26
CA LEU A 496 -3.76 -35.29 -2.13
C LEU A 496 -5.17 -35.72 -2.54
N LEU A 497 -5.68 -35.11 -3.62
CA LEU A 497 -7.02 -35.40 -4.15
C LEU A 497 -7.12 -36.81 -4.78
N ALA A 498 -6.01 -37.43 -5.13
CA ALA A 498 -5.97 -38.79 -5.65
C ALA A 498 -6.08 -39.87 -4.59
N LEU A 499 -5.91 -39.52 -3.30
CA LEU A 499 -6.04 -40.51 -2.21
C LEU A 499 -7.44 -41.15 -2.22
N ARG A 500 -7.47 -42.46 -1.99
CA ARG A 500 -8.70 -43.28 -1.86
C ARG A 500 -8.54 -44.18 -0.66
N LYS A 501 -9.62 -44.31 0.14
CA LYS A 501 -9.63 -45.10 1.36
C LYS A 501 -9.26 -46.58 1.14
N GLU A 502 -9.68 -47.14 0.01
CA GLU A 502 -9.47 -48.52 -0.38
C GLU A 502 -8.01 -48.92 -0.56
N ASN A 503 -7.19 -47.94 -1.02
CA ASN A 503 -5.77 -48.17 -1.32
C ASN A 503 -4.85 -47.36 -0.39
N PHE A 504 -5.38 -46.86 0.72
CA PHE A 504 -4.65 -46.00 1.61
C PHE A 504 -3.66 -46.79 2.46
N ASN A 505 -2.36 -46.44 2.35
CA ASN A 505 -1.31 -46.95 3.19
C ASN A 505 -0.44 -45.82 3.71
N PRO A 506 -0.63 -45.37 4.95
CA PRO A 506 0.07 -44.24 5.51
C PRO A 506 1.59 -44.43 5.63
N GLU A 507 2.06 -45.67 5.77
CA GLU A 507 3.48 -45.98 5.92
C GLU A 507 4.30 -45.72 4.64
N LYS A 508 3.62 -45.76 3.49
CA LYS A 508 4.25 -45.54 2.16
C LYS A 508 4.18 -44.11 1.68
N LEU A 509 3.49 -43.21 2.42
CA LEU A 509 3.26 -41.83 1.99
C LEU A 509 4.43 -40.94 2.40
N LYS A 510 4.81 -40.03 1.49
CA LYS A 510 5.67 -38.90 1.82
C LYS A 510 4.78 -37.69 2.07
N LEU A 511 4.79 -37.18 3.29
CA LEU A 511 3.96 -36.02 3.67
C LEU A 511 4.17 -34.83 2.75
N ASP A 512 5.42 -34.51 2.41
CA ASP A 512 5.78 -33.41 1.53
C ASP A 512 5.23 -33.52 0.09
N ASP A 513 4.89 -34.74 -0.33
CA ASP A 513 4.28 -34.96 -1.65
C ASP A 513 2.75 -34.85 -1.64
N LEU A 514 2.14 -34.79 -0.45
CA LEU A 514 0.68 -34.77 -0.28
C LEU A 514 0.17 -33.47 0.30
N ILE A 515 0.84 -32.95 1.30
CA ILE A 515 0.42 -31.75 2.00
C ILE A 515 1.40 -30.64 1.68
N PRO A 516 0.96 -29.61 0.96
CA PRO A 516 1.77 -28.45 0.73
C PRO A 516 2.10 -27.82 2.11
N ARG A 517 3.31 -27.37 2.27
CA ARG A 517 3.76 -26.77 3.53
C ARG A 517 3.01 -25.50 3.90
N ARG A 518 2.17 -25.01 3.00
CA ARG A 518 1.40 -23.76 3.12
C ARG A 518 -0.01 -23.93 2.61
N SER A 519 -0.81 -22.85 2.64
CA SER A 519 -2.14 -22.79 2.06
C SER A 519 -2.14 -23.16 0.57
N MET A 520 -3.23 -23.70 0.09
CA MET A 520 -3.46 -23.98 -1.34
C MET A 520 -3.96 -22.75 -2.10
N GLY A 521 -3.73 -21.54 -1.61
CA GLY A 521 -4.24 -20.31 -2.17
C GLY A 521 -5.56 -19.86 -1.55
N GLU A 522 -6.16 -20.67 -0.71
CA GLU A 522 -7.42 -20.34 -0.03
C GLU A 522 -7.18 -19.60 1.26
N HIS A 523 -8.06 -18.65 1.56
CA HIS A 523 -8.11 -17.96 2.83
C HIS A 523 -8.83 -18.83 3.86
N ASN A 524 -8.40 -18.74 5.12
CA ASN A 524 -9.17 -19.29 6.20
C ASN A 524 -10.51 -18.57 6.31
N THR A 525 -11.57 -19.32 6.50
CA THR A 525 -12.89 -18.78 6.84
C THR A 525 -12.91 -18.24 8.26
N ILE A 526 -13.93 -17.46 8.62
CA ILE A 526 -14.11 -16.99 10.00
C ILE A 526 -14.23 -18.20 10.94
N HIS A 527 -15.02 -19.21 10.55
CA HIS A 527 -15.13 -20.45 11.32
C HIS A 527 -13.76 -21.10 11.58
N GLN A 528 -12.92 -21.20 10.56
CA GLN A 528 -11.59 -21.79 10.72
C GLN A 528 -10.68 -20.93 11.61
N LEU A 529 -10.77 -19.60 11.57
CA LEU A 529 -10.00 -18.71 12.44
C LEU A 529 -10.51 -18.71 13.90
N GLN A 530 -11.81 -18.99 14.11
CA GLN A 530 -12.42 -19.16 15.43
C GLN A 530 -12.18 -20.56 16.01
N ASN A 531 -11.96 -21.56 15.16
CA ASN A 531 -11.80 -22.97 15.51
C ASN A 531 -10.56 -23.57 14.83
N TYR A 532 -9.43 -22.89 14.88
CA TYR A 532 -8.22 -23.33 14.21
C TYR A 532 -7.62 -24.57 14.88
N VAL A 533 -7.47 -25.65 14.14
CA VAL A 533 -6.86 -26.88 14.66
C VAL A 533 -5.35 -26.73 14.73
N ALA A 534 -4.83 -26.57 15.95
CA ALA A 534 -3.42 -26.30 16.19
C ALA A 534 -2.57 -27.58 16.41
N GLY A 535 -3.12 -28.61 17.00
CA GLY A 535 -2.39 -29.83 17.32
C GLY A 535 -3.24 -30.84 18.06
N ILE A 536 -2.63 -31.94 18.49
CA ILE A 536 -3.27 -32.95 19.34
C ILE A 536 -3.32 -32.43 20.78
N ALA A 537 -4.43 -32.66 21.46
CA ALA A 537 -4.60 -32.28 22.86
C ALA A 537 -3.61 -33.01 23.76
N PRO A 538 -3.20 -32.43 24.91
CA PRO A 538 -2.26 -33.06 25.83
C PRO A 538 -2.75 -34.45 26.36
N GLY A 539 -4.07 -34.65 26.37
CA GLY A 539 -4.68 -35.95 26.72
C GLY A 539 -4.59 -37.02 25.64
N GLY A 540 -4.05 -36.68 24.47
CA GLY A 540 -3.99 -37.60 23.33
C GLY A 540 -5.32 -37.73 22.59
N LEU A 541 -5.40 -38.71 21.71
CA LEU A 541 -6.58 -38.99 20.89
C LEU A 541 -7.62 -39.76 21.68
N VAL A 542 -8.86 -39.31 21.66
CA VAL A 542 -9.99 -39.86 22.41
C VAL A 542 -11.04 -40.35 21.43
N LEU A 543 -11.53 -41.59 21.68
CA LEU A 543 -12.65 -42.15 20.91
C LEU A 543 -13.97 -41.95 21.64
N ARG A 544 -15.07 -41.76 20.86
CA ARG A 544 -16.42 -41.84 21.34
C ARG A 544 -16.88 -43.33 21.46
N ASP A 545 -18.04 -43.57 22.05
CA ASP A 545 -18.59 -44.90 22.24
C ASP A 545 -18.85 -45.63 20.91
N ASP A 546 -19.11 -44.89 19.82
CA ASP A 546 -19.31 -45.42 18.47
C ASP A 546 -17.98 -45.71 17.73
N GLY A 547 -16.85 -45.47 18.38
CA GLY A 547 -15.52 -45.66 17.80
C GLY A 547 -15.04 -44.52 16.87
N SER A 548 -15.83 -43.49 16.72
CA SER A 548 -15.39 -42.27 16.03
C SER A 548 -14.44 -41.42 16.90
N LEU A 549 -13.66 -40.55 16.26
CA LEU A 549 -12.79 -39.61 16.98
C LEU A 549 -13.60 -38.50 17.66
N ASP A 550 -13.40 -38.29 18.96
CA ASP A 550 -13.91 -37.12 19.65
C ASP A 550 -13.03 -35.90 19.32
N MET A 551 -13.42 -35.15 18.34
CA MET A 551 -12.64 -34.03 17.80
C MET A 551 -12.32 -33.00 18.90
N ASN A 552 -13.29 -32.64 19.74
CA ASN A 552 -13.13 -31.62 20.78
C ASN A 552 -12.18 -32.05 21.93
N LYS A 553 -12.09 -33.35 22.22
CA LYS A 553 -11.15 -33.86 23.24
C LYS A 553 -9.79 -34.23 22.68
N SER A 554 -9.75 -34.53 21.37
CA SER A 554 -8.54 -35.01 20.69
C SER A 554 -7.64 -33.88 20.16
N PHE A 555 -8.20 -32.74 19.87
CA PHE A 555 -7.45 -31.63 19.26
C PHE A 555 -7.53 -30.34 20.08
N VAL A 556 -6.50 -29.52 19.92
CA VAL A 556 -6.44 -28.15 20.44
C VAL A 556 -6.97 -27.22 19.38
N TYR A 557 -7.99 -26.44 19.75
CA TYR A 557 -8.57 -25.41 18.91
C TYR A 557 -8.15 -24.02 19.40
N ILE A 558 -7.89 -23.11 18.50
CA ILE A 558 -7.55 -21.73 18.81
C ILE A 558 -8.55 -20.81 18.11
N ASP A 559 -9.14 -19.91 18.89
CA ASP A 559 -9.83 -18.76 18.40
C ASP A 559 -8.85 -17.59 18.35
N TYR A 560 -8.37 -17.26 17.14
CA TYR A 560 -7.39 -16.19 16.96
C TYR A 560 -7.95 -14.80 17.26
N PHE A 561 -9.24 -14.57 17.10
CA PHE A 561 -9.85 -13.31 17.48
C PHE A 561 -9.78 -13.11 18.99
N SER A 562 -10.25 -14.09 19.75
CA SER A 562 -10.16 -14.08 21.22
C SER A 562 -8.72 -14.06 21.70
N LEU A 563 -7.82 -14.85 21.07
CA LEU A 563 -6.42 -14.88 21.43
C LEU A 563 -5.76 -13.51 21.32
N LEU A 564 -5.97 -12.79 20.23
CA LEU A 564 -5.34 -11.49 20.00
C LEU A 564 -5.99 -10.38 20.81
N HIS A 565 -7.31 -10.39 20.98
CA HIS A 565 -8.02 -9.38 21.78
C HIS A 565 -7.77 -9.49 23.27
N ASN A 566 -7.64 -10.71 23.79
CA ASN A 566 -7.51 -10.94 25.23
C ASN A 566 -6.08 -10.78 25.76
N GLN A 567 -5.12 -10.37 24.90
CA GLN A 567 -3.76 -10.09 25.37
C GLN A 567 -3.76 -8.84 26.22
N THR A 568 -3.41 -8.99 27.47
CA THR A 568 -3.25 -7.88 28.42
C THR A 568 -1.85 -7.91 29.04
N VAL A 569 -1.31 -6.74 29.28
CA VAL A 569 -0.01 -6.58 29.95
C VAL A 569 -0.14 -5.62 31.11
N ARG A 570 0.76 -5.71 32.07
CA ARG A 570 0.81 -4.75 33.18
C ARG A 570 1.18 -3.38 32.65
N ASN A 571 0.61 -2.37 33.27
CA ASN A 571 0.95 -0.99 32.97
C ASN A 571 2.45 -0.75 33.15
N ASN A 572 3.09 -0.18 32.15
CA ASN A 572 4.46 0.31 32.28
C ASN A 572 4.46 1.67 32.99
N VAL A 573 4.76 1.66 34.28
CA VAL A 573 4.73 2.85 35.13
C VAL A 573 5.68 3.95 34.65
N GLN A 574 6.81 3.58 34.03
CA GLN A 574 7.79 4.58 33.55
C GLN A 574 7.28 5.42 32.39
N VAL A 575 6.49 4.82 31.50
CA VAL A 575 5.96 5.50 30.31
C VAL A 575 4.46 5.72 30.36
N GLY A 576 3.78 5.27 31.41
CA GLY A 576 2.32 5.46 31.57
C GLY A 576 1.47 4.66 30.57
N VAL A 577 2.05 3.64 29.90
CA VAL A 577 1.37 2.82 28.89
C VAL A 577 1.18 1.40 29.43
N GLY A 578 0.04 0.82 29.15
CA GLY A 578 -0.28 -0.54 29.60
C GLY A 578 -1.47 -1.14 28.88
N ASN A 579 -2.03 -2.20 29.43
CA ASN A 579 -3.21 -2.92 28.97
C ASN A 579 -3.00 -3.64 27.63
N ARG A 580 -3.97 -3.55 26.75
CA ARG A 580 -4.08 -4.38 25.55
C ARG A 580 -3.18 -3.86 24.42
N PRO A 581 -2.28 -4.69 23.86
CA PRO A 581 -1.39 -4.29 22.78
C PRO A 581 -2.09 -4.21 21.41
N VAL A 582 -3.17 -4.98 21.21
CA VAL A 582 -3.95 -4.96 19.95
C VAL A 582 -5.15 -4.04 20.12
N ASP A 583 -5.30 -3.09 19.20
CA ASP A 583 -6.44 -2.18 19.15
C ASP A 583 -7.63 -2.84 18.46
N LEU A 584 -7.49 -3.15 17.19
CA LEU A 584 -8.54 -3.78 16.40
C LEU A 584 -8.00 -4.87 15.48
N LEU A 585 -8.91 -5.77 15.11
CA LEU A 585 -8.72 -6.78 14.08
C LEU A 585 -9.68 -6.51 12.93
N ALA A 586 -9.22 -6.73 11.69
CA ALA A 586 -10.08 -6.59 10.53
C ALA A 586 -9.89 -7.75 9.55
N VAL A 587 -11.00 -8.16 8.93
CA VAL A 587 -11.07 -9.28 7.99
C VAL A 587 -11.95 -8.91 6.81
N ARG A 588 -11.59 -9.37 5.64
CA ARG A 588 -12.43 -9.27 4.45
C ARG A 588 -13.46 -10.40 4.43
N LEU A 589 -14.71 -10.05 4.18
CA LEU A 589 -15.80 -10.99 3.99
C LEU A 589 -16.36 -10.89 2.57
N PRO A 590 -16.66 -12.01 1.91
CA PRO A 590 -17.45 -12.00 0.69
C PRO A 590 -18.87 -11.44 0.98
N ALA A 591 -19.32 -10.51 0.15
CA ALA A 591 -20.63 -9.90 0.31
C ALA A 591 -21.78 -10.91 0.26
N GLU A 592 -21.59 -12.01 -0.45
CA GLU A 592 -22.58 -13.09 -0.58
C GLU A 592 -22.91 -13.72 0.77
N LEU A 593 -21.99 -13.75 1.71
CA LEU A 593 -22.22 -14.26 3.06
C LEU A 593 -22.98 -13.26 3.94
N VAL A 594 -22.85 -11.97 3.65
CA VAL A 594 -23.43 -10.88 4.46
C VAL A 594 -24.82 -10.50 3.96
N LYS A 595 -25.05 -10.46 2.65
CA LYS A 595 -26.32 -10.07 2.03
C LYS A 595 -27.56 -10.75 2.61
N PRO A 596 -27.57 -12.06 2.94
CA PRO A 596 -28.75 -12.70 3.53
C PRO A 596 -29.13 -12.17 4.92
N LEU A 597 -28.19 -11.51 5.61
CA LEU A 597 -28.35 -11.07 7.00
C LEU A 597 -28.67 -9.57 7.12
N ILE A 598 -28.57 -8.83 6.02
CA ILE A 598 -28.82 -7.40 5.97
C ILE A 598 -29.88 -7.09 4.90
N SER A 599 -30.56 -5.96 5.03
CA SER A 599 -31.55 -5.52 4.04
C SER A 599 -30.98 -4.92 2.76
N GLU A 600 -29.66 -4.78 2.69
CA GLU A 600 -28.93 -4.18 1.56
C GLU A 600 -28.63 -5.23 0.49
N THR A 601 -29.07 -5.00 -0.72
CA THR A 601 -28.82 -5.92 -1.86
C THR A 601 -27.73 -5.40 -2.80
N GLU A 602 -27.56 -4.09 -2.88
CA GLU A 602 -26.59 -3.42 -3.77
C GLU A 602 -25.35 -2.99 -2.99
N ILE A 603 -24.49 -3.95 -2.70
CA ILE A 603 -23.20 -3.72 -2.05
C ILE A 603 -22.06 -4.31 -2.91
N SER A 604 -20.88 -3.74 -2.76
CA SER A 604 -19.66 -4.24 -3.40
C SER A 604 -19.37 -5.71 -3.03
N PRO A 605 -18.57 -6.41 -3.83
CA PRO A 605 -18.29 -7.85 -3.61
C PRO A 605 -17.66 -8.18 -2.27
N GLU A 606 -16.99 -7.23 -1.63
CA GLU A 606 -16.32 -7.41 -0.35
C GLU A 606 -16.91 -6.48 0.72
N VAL A 607 -16.97 -7.02 1.92
CA VAL A 607 -17.35 -6.33 3.15
C VAL A 607 -16.18 -6.42 4.12
N VAL A 608 -15.87 -5.36 4.84
CA VAL A 608 -14.87 -5.38 5.89
C VAL A 608 -15.55 -5.58 7.23
N TRP A 609 -15.20 -6.67 7.92
CA TRP A 609 -15.55 -6.84 9.32
C TRP A 609 -14.41 -6.36 10.18
N VAL A 610 -14.71 -5.49 11.15
CA VAL A 610 -13.77 -4.93 12.11
C VAL A 610 -14.25 -5.20 13.53
N SER A 611 -13.33 -5.59 14.41
CA SER A 611 -13.62 -5.99 15.78
C SER A 611 -12.59 -5.46 16.76
N THR A 612 -13.04 -4.99 17.91
CA THR A 612 -12.24 -4.69 19.09
C THR A 612 -12.56 -5.65 20.25
N GLY A 613 -13.57 -6.49 20.07
CA GLY A 613 -14.04 -7.50 21.02
C GLY A 613 -15.31 -8.15 20.51
N PRO A 614 -15.87 -9.12 21.22
CA PRO A 614 -17.09 -9.83 20.79
C PRO A 614 -18.33 -8.93 20.74
N GLU A 615 -18.42 -7.94 21.61
CA GLU A 615 -19.52 -6.96 21.67
C GLU A 615 -19.27 -5.74 20.76
N GLU A 616 -17.99 -5.43 20.50
CA GLU A 616 -17.59 -4.23 19.78
C GLU A 616 -17.13 -4.58 18.38
N GLN A 617 -18.07 -4.70 17.45
CA GLN A 617 -17.84 -5.07 16.07
C GLN A 617 -18.62 -4.20 15.10
N ALA A 618 -18.16 -4.13 13.87
CA ALA A 618 -18.89 -3.47 12.79
C ALA A 618 -18.61 -4.11 11.43
N LEU A 619 -19.56 -3.96 10.52
CA LEU A 619 -19.39 -4.21 9.11
C LEU A 619 -19.28 -2.86 8.38
N ILE A 620 -18.22 -2.71 7.59
CA ILE A 620 -18.06 -1.59 6.66
C ILE A 620 -18.51 -2.10 5.30
N LEU A 621 -19.68 -1.62 4.89
CA LEU A 621 -20.27 -1.91 3.59
C LEU A 621 -19.83 -0.84 2.61
N SER A 622 -19.62 -1.20 1.36
CA SER A 622 -19.34 -0.26 0.28
C SER A 622 -20.25 -0.51 -0.92
N ARG A 623 -20.45 0.53 -1.72
CA ARG A 623 -21.07 0.44 -3.04
C ARG A 623 -20.43 1.45 -3.97
N GLU A 624 -20.40 1.14 -5.24
CA GLU A 624 -19.82 1.98 -6.27
C GLU A 624 -20.93 2.42 -7.24
N ASP A 625 -20.97 3.69 -7.58
CA ASP A 625 -21.89 4.20 -8.57
C ASP A 625 -21.38 3.97 -9.99
N THR A 626 -22.19 4.35 -11.00
CA THR A 626 -21.82 4.21 -12.43
C THR A 626 -20.62 5.05 -12.86
N ARG A 627 -20.13 5.94 -12.00
CA ARG A 627 -18.95 6.80 -12.24
C ARG A 627 -17.73 6.33 -11.47
N GLY A 628 -17.84 5.21 -10.71
CA GLY A 628 -16.75 4.70 -9.89
C GLY A 628 -16.62 5.40 -8.53
N GLN A 629 -17.62 6.21 -8.12
CA GLN A 629 -17.60 6.85 -6.81
C GLN A 629 -18.07 5.87 -5.74
N LEU A 630 -17.25 5.70 -4.70
CA LEU A 630 -17.54 4.86 -3.57
C LEU A 630 -18.42 5.58 -2.54
N SER A 631 -19.35 4.83 -1.98
CA SER A 631 -20.11 5.20 -0.79
C SER A 631 -20.02 4.09 0.23
N PHE A 632 -20.03 4.46 1.50
CA PHE A 632 -19.83 3.55 2.62
C PHE A 632 -20.95 3.68 3.64
N ARG A 633 -21.21 2.56 4.32
CA ARG A 633 -22.06 2.51 5.50
C ARG A 633 -21.36 1.73 6.60
N TYR A 634 -21.37 2.25 7.81
CA TYR A 634 -20.88 1.58 9.00
C TYR A 634 -22.04 0.95 9.75
N LEU A 635 -22.05 -0.38 9.87
CA LEU A 635 -23.12 -1.16 10.49
C LEU A 635 -22.59 -1.82 11.77
N PRO A 636 -22.95 -1.33 12.97
CA PRO A 636 -22.61 -1.99 14.23
C PRO A 636 -23.23 -3.38 14.31
N VAL A 637 -22.43 -4.36 14.72
CA VAL A 637 -22.86 -5.76 14.97
C VAL A 637 -22.15 -6.28 16.22
N SER A 638 -22.61 -7.41 16.75
CA SER A 638 -21.94 -8.13 17.83
C SER A 638 -21.98 -9.63 17.58
N HIS A 639 -21.10 -10.37 18.26
CA HIS A 639 -21.03 -11.83 18.26
C HIS A 639 -20.98 -12.46 16.86
N LEU A 640 -20.26 -11.83 15.91
CA LEU A 640 -20.15 -12.40 14.59
C LEU A 640 -19.40 -13.73 14.64
N THR A 641 -20.05 -14.76 14.16
CA THR A 641 -19.54 -16.13 14.02
C THR A 641 -19.88 -16.69 12.65
N GLN A 642 -19.18 -17.73 12.26
CA GLN A 642 -19.49 -18.52 11.07
C GLN A 642 -19.59 -19.99 11.48
N ASP A 643 -20.63 -20.69 11.04
CA ASP A 643 -20.81 -22.12 11.32
C ASP A 643 -20.02 -23.02 10.35
N GLU A 644 -20.03 -24.33 10.61
CA GLU A 644 -19.37 -25.34 9.75
C GLU A 644 -19.93 -25.35 8.31
N ALA A 645 -21.19 -24.94 8.12
CA ALA A 645 -21.82 -24.83 6.80
C ALA A 645 -21.38 -23.54 6.05
N GLY A 646 -20.60 -22.68 6.69
CA GLY A 646 -20.12 -21.42 6.12
C GLY A 646 -21.12 -20.28 6.23
N GLN A 647 -22.21 -20.42 6.99
CA GLN A 647 -23.19 -19.37 7.19
C GLN A 647 -22.74 -18.43 8.30
N LEU A 648 -22.87 -17.12 8.06
CA LEU A 648 -22.59 -16.11 9.06
C LEU A 648 -23.77 -15.91 10.01
N HIS A 649 -23.46 -15.66 11.27
CA HIS A 649 -24.40 -15.30 12.32
C HIS A 649 -23.84 -14.09 13.07
N PHE A 650 -24.68 -13.08 13.30
CA PHE A 650 -24.36 -11.93 14.16
C PHE A 650 -25.65 -11.31 14.70
N GLU A 651 -25.52 -10.55 15.75
CA GLU A 651 -26.60 -9.74 16.29
C GLU A 651 -26.45 -8.30 15.81
N SER A 652 -27.56 -7.67 15.41
CA SER A 652 -27.57 -6.25 15.10
C SER A 652 -27.34 -5.47 16.38
N ALA A 653 -26.34 -4.60 16.39
CA ALA A 653 -26.04 -3.74 17.52
C ALA A 653 -26.47 -2.30 17.22
N THR A 654 -26.76 -1.56 18.27
CA THR A 654 -26.87 -0.09 18.24
C THR A 654 -25.56 0.52 18.67
N TRP A 655 -25.43 1.82 18.47
CA TRP A 655 -24.23 2.51 18.95
C TRP A 655 -24.07 2.34 20.48
N HIS A 656 -22.84 2.04 20.88
CA HIS A 656 -22.37 2.07 22.27
C HIS A 656 -20.88 2.46 22.29
N ALA A 657 -20.35 2.83 23.45
CA ALA A 657 -18.94 3.15 23.60
C ALA A 657 -18.06 1.90 23.40
N GLY A 658 -16.90 2.06 22.78
CA GLY A 658 -15.96 0.98 22.47
C GLY A 658 -16.08 0.41 21.06
N LEU A 659 -17.05 0.84 20.27
CA LEU A 659 -17.16 0.41 18.87
C LEU A 659 -15.85 0.72 18.10
N PRO A 660 -15.47 -0.16 17.15
CA PRO A 660 -14.28 0.04 16.35
C PRO A 660 -14.21 1.41 15.70
N LEU A 661 -13.00 1.98 15.64
CA LEU A 661 -12.71 3.33 15.15
C LEU A 661 -13.27 4.47 16.03
N GLN A 662 -13.92 4.19 17.14
CA GLN A 662 -14.45 5.17 18.10
C GLN A 662 -15.21 6.34 17.44
N ILE A 663 -15.92 6.07 16.35
CA ILE A 663 -16.46 7.10 15.44
C ILE A 663 -17.35 8.12 16.15
N LEU A 664 -18.26 7.67 17.00
CA LEU A 664 -19.17 8.55 17.74
C LEU A 664 -18.61 9.05 19.07
N GLU A 665 -17.50 8.52 19.51
CA GLU A 665 -16.88 8.90 20.80
C GLU A 665 -15.90 10.07 20.67
N ASP A 666 -15.35 10.26 19.48
CA ASP A 666 -14.33 11.28 19.28
C ASP A 666 -14.95 12.68 19.29
N PRO A 667 -14.50 13.60 20.18
CA PRO A 667 -15.02 14.97 20.26
C PRO A 667 -14.70 15.80 19.00
N GLN A 668 -13.76 15.38 18.19
CA GLN A 668 -13.39 16.05 16.93
C GLN A 668 -14.26 15.61 15.74
N LEU A 669 -15.23 14.70 15.95
CA LEU A 669 -16.13 14.26 14.89
C LEU A 669 -16.91 15.44 14.31
N GLN A 670 -16.80 15.64 13.01
CA GLN A 670 -17.39 16.76 12.26
C GLN A 670 -18.89 16.60 11.97
N VAL A 671 -19.58 15.75 12.69
CA VAL A 671 -21.04 15.51 12.58
C VAL A 671 -21.71 16.00 13.85
N PRO A 672 -22.77 16.85 13.75
CA PRO A 672 -23.55 17.29 14.89
C PRO A 672 -24.04 16.12 15.76
N THR A 673 -23.95 16.27 17.08
CA THR A 673 -24.23 15.17 18.02
C THR A 673 -25.60 14.56 17.82
N GLU A 674 -26.62 15.37 17.57
CA GLU A 674 -27.99 14.94 17.30
C GLU A 674 -28.16 14.10 16.03
N ASN A 675 -27.22 14.19 15.11
CA ASN A 675 -27.28 13.51 13.81
C ASN A 675 -26.37 12.26 13.75
N ARG A 676 -25.53 11.99 14.74
CA ARG A 676 -24.49 10.95 14.67
C ARG A 676 -25.05 9.55 14.44
N ILE A 677 -26.13 9.18 15.14
CA ILE A 677 -26.74 7.84 14.97
C ILE A 677 -27.39 7.72 13.60
N ALA A 678 -28.11 8.76 13.16
CA ALA A 678 -28.70 8.79 11.82
C ALA A 678 -27.62 8.76 10.73
N TRP A 679 -26.51 9.45 10.95
CA TRP A 679 -25.35 9.41 10.07
C TRP A 679 -24.83 7.98 9.89
N LEU A 680 -24.52 7.25 10.97
CA LEU A 680 -23.98 5.89 10.87
C LEU A 680 -24.94 4.89 10.22
N SER A 681 -26.24 5.15 10.25
CA SER A 681 -27.24 4.29 9.60
C SER A 681 -27.47 4.59 8.11
N ALA A 682 -26.90 5.68 7.60
CA ALA A 682 -27.03 6.12 6.21
C ALA A 682 -25.79 5.77 5.35
N TRP A 683 -25.95 5.86 4.05
CA TRP A 683 -24.87 5.77 3.08
C TRP A 683 -24.25 7.15 2.85
N HIS A 684 -22.91 7.22 2.92
CA HIS A 684 -22.15 8.44 2.66
C HIS A 684 -21.01 8.15 1.70
N THR A 685 -20.70 9.13 0.86
CA THR A 685 -19.54 9.07 -0.04
C THR A 685 -18.24 9.04 0.77
N ASP A 686 -17.17 8.59 0.14
CA ASP A 686 -15.83 8.63 0.73
C ASP A 686 -15.43 10.06 1.12
N LEU A 687 -15.82 11.05 0.35
CA LEU A 687 -15.62 12.46 0.65
C LEU A 687 -16.35 12.89 1.92
N GLU A 688 -17.63 12.55 2.07
CA GLU A 688 -18.40 12.88 3.27
C GLU A 688 -17.81 12.22 4.51
N TRP A 689 -17.35 10.95 4.41
CA TRP A 689 -16.64 10.28 5.48
C TRP A 689 -15.31 10.94 5.81
N LEU A 690 -14.52 11.33 4.80
CA LEU A 690 -13.26 12.04 5.03
C LEU A 690 -13.52 13.37 5.75
N HIS A 691 -14.52 14.16 5.34
CA HIS A 691 -14.93 15.37 6.04
C HIS A 691 -15.31 15.12 7.49
N ALA A 692 -16.08 14.06 7.74
CA ALA A 692 -16.53 13.73 9.09
C ALA A 692 -15.38 13.29 10.01
N LEU A 693 -14.40 12.53 9.49
CA LEU A 693 -13.42 11.80 10.31
C LEU A 693 -12.02 12.41 10.34
N HIS A 694 -11.64 13.30 9.40
CA HIS A 694 -10.23 13.66 9.19
C HIS A 694 -9.52 14.24 10.43
N GLN A 695 -10.23 14.83 11.37
CA GLN A 695 -9.67 15.34 12.61
C GLN A 695 -9.76 14.37 13.79
N THR A 696 -10.43 13.25 13.63
CA THR A 696 -10.52 12.22 14.67
C THR A 696 -9.23 11.42 14.81
N ARG A 697 -9.12 10.64 15.89
CA ARG A 697 -7.96 9.79 16.17
C ARG A 697 -7.61 8.85 15.00
N TYR A 698 -8.62 8.29 14.34
CA TYR A 698 -8.44 7.35 13.22
C TYR A 698 -8.53 8.01 11.85
N SER A 699 -8.74 9.32 11.82
CA SER A 699 -8.70 10.12 10.58
C SER A 699 -9.46 9.43 9.42
N ASN A 700 -8.76 8.94 8.41
CA ASN A 700 -9.32 8.26 7.25
C ASN A 700 -9.53 6.73 7.45
N GLY A 701 -9.53 6.24 8.69
CA GLY A 701 -9.45 4.82 9.01
C GLY A 701 -10.58 3.96 8.47
N LEU A 702 -11.82 4.46 8.39
CA LEU A 702 -12.95 3.72 7.81
C LEU A 702 -12.71 3.42 6.32
N ILE A 703 -12.35 4.46 5.56
CA ILE A 703 -12.02 4.35 4.14
C ILE A 703 -10.73 3.53 3.99
N GLY A 704 -9.75 3.78 4.85
CA GLY A 704 -8.45 3.11 4.82
C GLY A 704 -8.55 1.61 5.05
N LEU A 705 -9.38 1.14 5.96
CA LEU A 705 -9.63 -0.29 6.18
C LEU A 705 -10.24 -0.94 4.94
N HIS A 706 -11.21 -0.29 4.33
CA HIS A 706 -11.80 -0.77 3.10
C HIS A 706 -10.77 -0.81 1.96
N GLU A 707 -10.00 0.27 1.78
CA GLU A 707 -8.94 0.35 0.77
C GLU A 707 -7.88 -0.75 0.97
N GLN A 708 -7.54 -1.04 2.24
CA GLN A 708 -6.56 -2.06 2.57
C GLN A 708 -7.04 -3.48 2.31
N LEU A 709 -8.30 -3.78 2.55
CA LEU A 709 -8.83 -5.15 2.52
C LEU A 709 -9.65 -5.47 1.27
N ALA A 710 -10.29 -4.49 0.62
CA ALA A 710 -11.04 -4.74 -0.60
C ALA A 710 -10.12 -4.91 -1.82
N LEU A 711 -10.51 -5.81 -2.71
CA LEU A 711 -9.86 -6.03 -4.01
C LEU A 711 -10.52 -5.13 -5.07
N HIS A 712 -10.56 -3.82 -4.84
CA HIS A 712 -11.14 -2.91 -5.82
C HIS A 712 -10.55 -3.14 -7.21
N SER A 713 -11.35 -3.62 -8.13
CA SER A 713 -11.06 -3.86 -9.54
C SER A 713 -9.57 -3.94 -9.84
N VAL A 714 -8.93 -5.01 -9.38
CA VAL A 714 -7.48 -5.25 -9.41
C VAL A 714 -6.86 -4.63 -10.68
N GLY A 715 -6.43 -3.40 -10.59
CA GLY A 715 -5.98 -2.60 -11.71
C GLY A 715 -7.02 -2.55 -12.83
N ARG A 716 -6.60 -2.99 -14.02
CA ARG A 716 -7.47 -3.10 -15.20
C ARG A 716 -7.81 -4.54 -15.58
N LEU A 717 -7.57 -5.46 -14.69
CA LEU A 717 -7.80 -6.87 -14.96
C LEU A 717 -9.29 -7.19 -14.96
N VAL A 718 -10.02 -6.63 -15.90
CA VAL A 718 -11.40 -7.06 -16.18
C VAL A 718 -11.29 -8.40 -16.89
N VAL A 719 -11.56 -9.49 -16.19
CA VAL A 719 -11.40 -10.86 -16.69
C VAL A 719 -12.37 -11.14 -17.84
N ASP A 720 -13.58 -10.63 -17.76
CA ASP A 720 -14.64 -10.88 -18.72
C ASP A 720 -14.86 -9.70 -19.69
N GLU A 721 -13.81 -8.96 -20.02
CA GLU A 721 -13.88 -7.87 -20.98
C GLU A 721 -14.25 -8.40 -22.38
N PRO A 722 -15.24 -7.80 -23.06
CA PRO A 722 -15.61 -8.21 -24.41
C PRO A 722 -14.46 -8.05 -25.40
N GLY A 723 -14.25 -9.07 -26.23
CA GLY A 723 -13.28 -9.02 -27.34
C GLY A 723 -11.86 -9.49 -26.99
N ILE A 724 -11.55 -9.81 -25.74
CA ILE A 724 -10.25 -10.42 -25.40
C ILE A 724 -10.23 -11.91 -25.78
N SER A 725 -9.04 -12.42 -26.07
CA SER A 725 -8.85 -13.85 -26.38
C SER A 725 -9.06 -14.71 -25.14
N ALA A 726 -9.32 -16.00 -25.35
CA ALA A 726 -9.43 -16.97 -24.26
C ALA A 726 -8.11 -17.05 -23.45
N ASP A 727 -6.96 -17.04 -24.12
CA ASP A 727 -5.65 -17.02 -23.46
C ASP A 727 -5.45 -15.78 -22.61
N GLU A 728 -5.82 -14.60 -23.11
CA GLU A 728 -5.71 -13.36 -22.35
C GLU A 728 -6.61 -13.38 -21.12
N ARG A 729 -7.82 -13.90 -21.24
CA ARG A 729 -8.74 -14.08 -20.11
C ARG A 729 -8.13 -14.97 -19.03
N LEU A 730 -7.52 -16.08 -19.40
CA LEU A 730 -6.87 -17.00 -18.46
C LEU A 730 -5.65 -16.36 -17.80
N LEU A 731 -4.85 -15.59 -18.52
CA LEU A 731 -3.73 -14.84 -17.95
C LEU A 731 -4.20 -13.78 -16.96
N ARG A 732 -5.28 -13.06 -17.27
CA ARG A 732 -5.87 -12.09 -16.34
C ARG A 732 -6.42 -12.78 -15.09
N ARG A 733 -7.02 -13.96 -15.21
CA ARG A 733 -7.43 -14.78 -14.05
C ARG A 733 -6.22 -15.15 -13.18
N LEU A 734 -5.12 -15.60 -13.76
CA LEU A 734 -3.91 -15.95 -13.04
C LEU A 734 -3.35 -14.73 -12.28
N LEU A 735 -3.25 -13.58 -12.93
CA LEU A 735 -2.77 -12.35 -12.29
C LEU A 735 -3.70 -11.90 -11.15
N ARG A 736 -5.01 -12.01 -11.33
CA ARG A 736 -5.97 -11.76 -10.26
C ARG A 736 -5.80 -12.73 -9.09
N ARG A 737 -5.67 -14.03 -9.37
CA ARG A 737 -5.37 -15.06 -8.36
C ARG A 737 -4.10 -14.75 -7.57
N GLN A 738 -3.05 -14.27 -8.24
CA GLN A 738 -1.83 -13.86 -7.55
C GLN A 738 -2.07 -12.72 -6.56
N ARG A 739 -2.87 -11.73 -6.94
CA ARG A 739 -3.24 -10.63 -6.01
C ARG A 739 -4.13 -11.13 -4.88
N GLU A 740 -5.03 -12.06 -5.13
CA GLU A 740 -5.84 -12.71 -4.09
C GLU A 740 -4.98 -13.56 -3.13
N ASN A 741 -3.97 -14.25 -3.63
CA ASN A 741 -3.10 -15.12 -2.82
C ASN A 741 -2.17 -14.35 -1.87
N ILE A 742 -1.93 -13.07 -2.10
CA ILE A 742 -1.14 -12.24 -1.18
C ILE A 742 -1.98 -11.59 -0.08
N GLU A 743 -3.31 -11.57 -0.21
CA GLU A 743 -4.18 -11.00 0.82
C GLU A 743 -4.03 -11.75 2.15
N SER A 744 -4.10 -11.01 3.25
CA SER A 744 -4.03 -11.57 4.59
C SER A 744 -5.35 -12.23 5.00
N ASP A 745 -5.28 -13.21 5.90
CA ASP A 745 -6.46 -13.73 6.60
C ASP A 745 -6.97 -12.70 7.62
N MET A 746 -6.06 -11.92 8.19
CA MET A 746 -6.38 -10.95 9.22
C MET A 746 -5.40 -9.77 9.20
N LEU A 747 -5.92 -8.57 9.31
CA LEU A 747 -5.18 -7.35 9.61
C LEU A 747 -5.29 -7.05 11.10
N VAL A 748 -4.16 -6.78 11.74
CA VAL A 748 -4.04 -6.47 13.17
C VAL A 748 -3.46 -5.06 13.30
N ILE A 749 -4.12 -4.20 14.05
CA ILE A 749 -3.64 -2.83 14.36
C ILE A 749 -3.21 -2.78 15.81
N ALA A 750 -2.03 -2.26 16.05
CA ALA A 750 -1.51 -2.03 17.40
C ALA A 750 -2.32 -0.93 18.08
N ASN A 751 -2.49 -1.07 19.41
CA ASN A 751 -3.10 -0.02 20.21
C ASN A 751 -2.16 1.20 20.29
N ASP A 752 -2.71 2.33 20.65
CA ASP A 752 -1.94 3.55 20.86
C ASP A 752 -0.76 3.31 21.81
N HIS A 753 0.41 3.81 21.47
CA HIS A 753 1.68 3.61 22.17
C HIS A 753 2.27 2.18 22.14
N TRP A 754 1.69 1.28 21.34
CA TRP A 754 2.21 -0.07 21.11
C TRP A 754 2.75 -0.21 19.69
N ASN A 755 3.69 -1.13 19.52
CA ASN A 755 4.20 -1.56 18.21
C ASN A 755 4.48 -3.05 18.19
N PHE A 756 4.61 -3.62 17.00
CA PHE A 756 4.92 -5.03 16.81
C PHE A 756 6.42 -5.29 16.55
N ASP A 757 7.25 -4.25 16.49
CA ASP A 757 8.69 -4.41 16.39
C ASP A 757 9.33 -4.60 17.78
N VAL A 758 9.83 -5.78 17.99
CA VAL A 758 10.46 -6.19 19.26
C VAL A 758 11.97 -6.39 19.13
N ARG A 759 12.53 -6.04 18.00
CA ARG A 759 13.94 -6.28 17.69
C ARG A 759 14.87 -5.19 18.18
N GLY A 760 14.34 -4.07 18.61
CA GLY A 760 15.12 -2.88 18.90
C GLY A 760 15.73 -2.25 17.64
N PHE A 761 15.20 -2.59 16.47
CA PHE A 761 15.66 -2.04 15.20
C PHE A 761 15.25 -0.57 15.05
N ASN A 762 14.01 -0.26 15.38
CA ASN A 762 13.44 1.07 15.33
C ASN A 762 13.10 1.53 16.76
N PRO A 763 14.05 2.08 17.52
CA PRO A 763 13.80 2.55 18.88
C PRO A 763 13.10 3.91 18.91
N GLY A 764 12.96 4.56 17.77
CA GLY A 764 12.29 5.86 17.64
C GLY A 764 10.79 5.74 17.39
N GLY A 765 10.24 6.69 16.66
CA GLY A 765 8.83 6.68 16.27
C GLY A 765 8.50 5.59 15.26
N ASN A 766 7.23 5.39 14.99
CA ASN A 766 6.72 4.37 14.09
C ASN A 766 5.56 4.90 13.24
N HIS A 767 5.07 4.05 12.35
CA HIS A 767 3.90 4.29 11.50
C HIS A 767 3.27 2.95 11.09
N GLY A 768 2.31 2.93 10.17
CA GLY A 768 1.68 1.72 9.64
C GLY A 768 0.21 1.58 10.02
N SER A 769 -0.29 2.36 10.98
CA SER A 769 -1.68 2.36 11.41
C SER A 769 -2.56 3.31 10.59
N PHE A 770 -3.82 3.44 11.04
CA PHE A 770 -4.77 4.45 10.57
C PHE A 770 -4.84 5.66 11.51
N PHE A 771 -3.98 5.74 12.52
CA PHE A 771 -3.99 6.88 13.43
C PHE A 771 -3.67 8.18 12.70
N ARG A 772 -4.36 9.25 13.05
CA ARG A 772 -4.19 10.55 12.44
C ARG A 772 -2.72 11.00 12.44
N ILE A 773 -2.01 10.77 13.54
CA ILE A 773 -0.60 11.13 13.67
C ILE A 773 0.29 10.44 12.62
N SER A 774 -0.06 9.20 12.22
CA SER A 774 0.68 8.41 11.22
C SER A 774 0.15 8.63 9.80
N THR A 775 -1.08 9.13 9.62
CA THR A 775 -1.70 9.30 8.30
C THR A 775 -1.74 10.73 7.81
N HIS A 776 -1.61 11.74 8.70
CA HIS A 776 -1.62 13.15 8.35
C HIS A 776 -0.27 13.56 7.75
N SER A 777 -0.19 13.56 6.44
CA SER A 777 1.03 13.77 5.68
C SER A 777 1.12 15.18 5.08
N THR A 778 2.30 15.51 4.56
CA THR A 778 2.57 16.85 4.00
C THR A 778 2.29 16.90 2.51
N LEU A 779 1.54 17.91 2.06
CA LEU A 779 1.44 18.32 0.66
C LEU A 779 1.46 19.86 0.56
N MET A 780 2.50 20.38 -0.09
CA MET A 780 2.72 21.81 -0.27
C MET A 780 3.18 22.12 -1.69
N LEU A 781 2.72 23.23 -2.25
CA LEU A 781 3.03 23.64 -3.62
C LEU A 781 3.48 25.10 -3.63
N ALA A 782 4.48 25.41 -4.44
CA ALA A 782 4.87 26.78 -4.75
C ALA A 782 5.24 26.90 -6.23
N GLY A 783 4.92 28.00 -6.86
CA GLY A 783 5.15 28.15 -8.29
C GLY A 783 5.70 29.51 -8.69
N GLY A 784 6.28 29.57 -9.88
CA GLY A 784 6.61 30.81 -10.56
C GLY A 784 5.34 31.59 -10.97
N GLU A 785 5.51 32.82 -11.47
CA GLU A 785 4.39 33.74 -11.71
C GLU A 785 3.36 33.23 -12.73
N LYS A 786 3.81 32.48 -13.73
CA LYS A 786 2.93 31.93 -14.77
C LYS A 786 2.19 30.65 -14.33
N THR A 787 2.60 30.02 -13.25
CA THR A 787 1.94 28.78 -12.76
C THR A 787 0.60 29.06 -12.09
N MET A 788 0.38 30.29 -11.66
CA MET A 788 -0.83 30.71 -10.96
C MET A 788 -1.11 30.01 -9.63
N ILE A 789 -0.12 29.31 -9.05
CA ILE A 789 -0.27 28.72 -7.69
C ILE A 789 -0.55 29.86 -6.70
N PRO A 790 -1.63 29.75 -5.89
CA PRO A 790 -1.97 30.78 -4.90
C PRO A 790 -0.84 30.97 -3.88
N ARG A 791 -0.60 32.22 -3.48
CA ARG A 791 0.45 32.58 -2.53
C ARG A 791 -0.12 32.76 -1.12
N ALA A 792 0.63 32.32 -0.11
CA ALA A 792 0.25 32.37 1.30
C ALA A 792 -1.11 31.70 1.59
N ALA A 793 -1.51 30.76 0.76
CA ALA A 793 -2.81 30.10 0.83
C ALA A 793 -2.74 28.84 1.72
N VAL A 794 -3.87 28.57 2.37
CA VAL A 794 -4.09 27.35 3.17
C VAL A 794 -5.35 26.70 2.67
N VAL A 795 -5.22 25.48 2.18
CA VAL A 795 -6.36 24.65 1.81
C VAL A 795 -6.82 23.91 3.06
N GLN A 796 -8.04 24.22 3.51
CA GLN A 796 -8.66 23.56 4.68
C GLN A 796 -9.48 22.33 4.30
N GLU A 797 -9.91 22.25 3.06
CA GLU A 797 -10.62 21.10 2.51
C GLU A 797 -9.77 19.85 2.66
N PRO A 798 -10.30 18.75 3.21
CA PRO A 798 -9.54 17.52 3.36
C PRO A 798 -9.41 16.79 2.03
N TYR A 799 -8.20 16.32 1.76
CA TYR A 799 -7.82 15.53 0.60
C TYR A 799 -7.06 14.28 1.03
N ASP A 800 -7.03 13.28 0.18
CA ASP A 800 -6.22 12.09 0.38
C ASP A 800 -5.25 11.83 -0.78
N SER A 801 -4.43 10.77 -0.63
CA SER A 801 -3.36 10.41 -1.56
C SER A 801 -3.81 10.29 -3.02
N LEU A 802 -5.08 9.91 -3.28
CA LEU A 802 -5.61 9.79 -4.66
C LEU A 802 -5.70 11.13 -5.39
N SER A 803 -5.70 12.24 -4.64
CA SER A 803 -5.82 13.59 -5.21
C SER A 803 -4.51 14.10 -5.81
N PHE A 804 -3.37 13.49 -5.51
CA PHE A 804 -2.06 13.96 -5.94
C PHE A 804 -1.86 13.88 -7.46
N VAL A 805 -1.98 12.69 -8.05
CA VAL A 805 -1.73 12.48 -9.49
C VAL A 805 -2.68 13.31 -10.36
N PRO A 806 -4.03 13.28 -10.17
CA PRO A 806 -4.93 14.07 -10.98
C PRO A 806 -4.66 15.58 -10.87
N THR A 807 -4.22 16.07 -9.70
CA THR A 807 -3.84 17.48 -9.53
C THR A 807 -2.58 17.83 -10.32
N VAL A 808 -1.52 17.02 -10.27
CA VAL A 808 -0.29 17.26 -11.04
C VAL A 808 -0.56 17.23 -12.54
N LEU A 809 -1.38 16.28 -13.00
CA LEU A 809 -1.75 16.20 -14.41
C LEU A 809 -2.63 17.36 -14.86
N ALA A 810 -3.53 17.85 -14.01
CA ALA A 810 -4.34 19.04 -14.28
C ALA A 810 -3.48 20.31 -14.36
N LEU A 811 -2.53 20.50 -13.41
CA LEU A 811 -1.57 21.61 -13.42
C LEU A 811 -0.77 21.68 -14.73
N THR A 812 -0.44 20.53 -15.29
CA THR A 812 0.35 20.43 -16.54
C THR A 812 -0.51 20.36 -17.82
N GLY A 813 -1.82 20.52 -17.70
CA GLY A 813 -2.77 20.50 -18.84
C GLY A 813 -2.98 19.10 -19.44
N ASN A 814 -2.62 18.05 -18.72
CA ASN A 814 -2.74 16.66 -19.19
C ASN A 814 -4.04 15.99 -18.76
N LEU A 815 -4.80 16.60 -17.85
CA LEU A 815 -6.07 16.09 -17.34
C LEU A 815 -7.20 17.09 -17.60
N ARG A 816 -8.42 16.58 -17.84
CA ARG A 816 -9.63 17.38 -17.97
C ARG A 816 -10.30 17.61 -16.62
N ASP A 817 -11.21 18.57 -16.56
CA ASP A 817 -11.97 18.91 -15.34
C ASP A 817 -12.80 17.73 -14.78
N ASP A 818 -13.14 16.75 -15.62
CA ASP A 818 -13.91 15.56 -15.27
C ASP A 818 -13.04 14.36 -14.82
N ASN A 819 -11.76 14.59 -14.51
CA ASN A 819 -10.77 13.57 -14.17
C ASN A 819 -10.48 12.53 -15.27
N ASN A 820 -10.89 12.80 -16.50
CA ASN A 820 -10.53 11.96 -17.63
C ASN A 820 -9.20 12.40 -18.27
N PRO A 821 -8.29 11.47 -18.52
CA PRO A 821 -7.06 11.76 -19.25
C PRO A 821 -7.36 12.28 -20.65
N ASN A 822 -6.46 13.11 -21.17
CA ASN A 822 -6.46 13.47 -22.57
C ASN A 822 -6.20 12.23 -23.48
N PRO A 823 -6.46 12.28 -24.79
CA PRO A 823 -6.28 11.12 -25.68
C PRO A 823 -4.86 10.55 -25.65
N ILE A 824 -3.82 11.39 -25.51
CA ILE A 824 -2.42 10.93 -25.46
C ILE A 824 -2.17 10.09 -24.22
N LEU A 825 -2.68 10.51 -23.06
CA LEU A 825 -2.55 9.73 -21.84
C LEU A 825 -3.43 8.48 -21.87
N TRP A 826 -4.60 8.56 -22.51
CA TRP A 826 -5.45 7.39 -22.70
C TRP A 826 -4.72 6.30 -23.50
N ASP A 827 -4.03 6.67 -24.57
CA ASP A 827 -3.22 5.75 -25.37
C ASP A 827 -2.03 5.17 -24.60
N LYS A 828 -1.47 5.94 -23.66
CA LYS A 828 -0.43 5.47 -22.73
C LYS A 828 -0.96 4.60 -21.60
N GLY A 829 -2.26 4.42 -21.56
CA GLY A 829 -2.87 3.53 -20.62
C GLY A 829 -3.48 4.18 -19.39
N PHE A 830 -3.41 5.49 -19.19
CA PHE A 830 -4.13 6.14 -18.12
C PHE A 830 -5.65 6.02 -18.31
N ARG A 831 -6.39 5.98 -17.22
CA ARG A 831 -7.85 5.90 -17.19
C ARG A 831 -8.38 6.95 -16.22
N HIS A 832 -9.69 7.01 -16.07
CA HIS A 832 -10.33 7.90 -15.12
C HIS A 832 -9.68 7.79 -13.73
N PHE A 833 -9.47 8.93 -13.06
CA PHE A 833 -8.92 9.00 -11.72
C PHE A 833 -10.04 9.06 -10.69
N PRO A 834 -10.05 8.17 -9.68
CA PRO A 834 -11.05 8.19 -8.62
C PRO A 834 -10.86 9.38 -7.66
N GLY A 835 -9.63 9.88 -7.52
CA GLY A 835 -9.32 10.99 -6.63
C GLY A 835 -9.74 12.34 -7.18
N ARG A 836 -10.03 13.29 -6.29
CA ARG A 836 -10.41 14.65 -6.67
C ARG A 836 -9.19 15.50 -7.04
N GLN A 837 -9.31 16.36 -8.02
CA GLN A 837 -8.34 17.45 -8.23
C GLN A 837 -8.42 18.46 -7.08
N ILE A 838 -7.29 18.93 -6.60
CA ILE A 838 -7.20 19.99 -5.60
C ILE A 838 -7.46 21.32 -6.30
N ARG A 839 -8.71 21.71 -6.37
CA ARG A 839 -9.16 22.85 -7.18
C ARG A 839 -8.59 24.18 -6.72
N GLU A 840 -8.30 24.32 -5.44
CA GLU A 840 -7.74 25.53 -4.83
C GLU A 840 -6.36 25.87 -5.38
N VAL A 841 -5.56 24.88 -5.80
CA VAL A 841 -4.26 25.12 -6.45
C VAL A 841 -4.38 25.31 -7.96
N LEU A 842 -5.54 24.97 -8.54
CA LEU A 842 -5.84 25.14 -9.96
C LEU A 842 -6.60 26.46 -10.24
N ALA A 843 -7.11 27.13 -9.22
CA ALA A 843 -7.86 28.37 -9.34
C ALA A 843 -6.96 29.53 -9.79
N PRO A 844 -7.48 30.50 -10.58
CA PRO A 844 -6.74 31.72 -10.88
C PRO A 844 -6.42 32.44 -9.57
N ALA A 845 -5.14 32.72 -9.33
CA ALA A 845 -4.70 33.43 -8.13
C ALA A 845 -5.29 34.86 -8.12
N GLU A 846 -5.97 35.27 -7.06
CA GLU A 846 -6.17 36.69 -6.77
C GLU A 846 -4.80 37.35 -6.62
N LYS A 847 -4.55 38.46 -7.31
CA LYS A 847 -3.24 39.12 -7.27
C LYS A 847 -2.91 39.50 -5.82
N PRO A 848 -1.91 38.93 -5.17
CA PRO A 848 -1.53 39.36 -3.83
C PRO A 848 -0.92 40.75 -3.87
N ALA A 849 -1.23 41.56 -2.85
CA ALA A 849 -0.56 42.82 -2.64
C ALA A 849 0.96 42.61 -2.66
N ASN A 850 1.72 43.54 -3.30
CA ASN A 850 3.17 43.51 -3.45
C ASN A 850 3.89 43.52 -2.07
N GLN A 851 3.91 42.39 -1.39
CA GLN A 851 4.78 42.23 -0.20
C GLN A 851 6.14 41.70 -0.66
N LYS A 852 7.19 42.46 -0.36
CA LYS A 852 8.60 42.03 -0.55
C LYS A 852 8.96 41.11 0.61
N PHE A 853 9.10 39.82 0.36
CA PHE A 853 9.57 38.84 1.37
C PHE A 853 11.10 38.74 1.30
N ALA A 854 11.76 38.69 2.46
CA ALA A 854 13.19 38.49 2.54
C ALA A 854 13.58 37.03 2.28
N VAL A 855 14.54 36.79 1.37
CA VAL A 855 15.07 35.45 1.09
C VAL A 855 15.88 34.96 2.31
N PRO A 856 15.66 33.75 2.85
CA PRO A 856 16.48 33.18 3.89
C PRO A 856 17.96 33.11 3.44
N GLY A 857 18.89 33.48 4.30
CA GLY A 857 20.33 33.45 4.01
C GLY A 857 20.91 34.63 3.21
N ALA A 858 20.12 35.60 2.75
CA ALA A 858 20.67 36.85 2.23
C ALA A 858 21.26 37.67 3.41
N THR A 859 22.58 37.62 3.54
CA THR A 859 23.31 38.61 4.38
C THR A 859 23.11 39.99 3.75
N ALA A 860 22.59 40.92 4.50
CA ALA A 860 22.65 42.33 4.10
C ALA A 860 24.13 42.72 3.95
N THR A 861 24.59 42.83 2.72
CA THR A 861 25.83 43.51 2.44
C THR A 861 25.57 45.02 2.68
N HIS A 862 26.01 45.50 3.80
CA HIS A 862 26.30 46.92 4.02
C HIS A 862 27.77 47.16 3.76
#